data_e036930d03a69de46e335e2fd1aad149
#
_entry.id   e036930d03a69de46e335e2fd1aad149
#
_cell.length_a   1.000
_cell.length_b   1.000
_cell.length_c   1.000
_cell.angle_alpha   90.00
_cell.angle_beta   90.00
_cell.angle_gamma   90.00
#
_symmetry.space_group_name_H-M   'P 1'
#
loop_
_entity.id
_entity.type
_entity.pdbx_description
1 polymer ?
#
loop_
_entity_poly.entity_id
_entity_poly.type
_entity_poly.pdbx_seq_one_letter_code
_entity_poly.pdbx_strand_id
1 'polypeptide(L)'
;MLQEIRNQIDNINQSLAWIRKNKEEDYYQRFLQLVDNRRTLKKIESAIANNPGIAAFGKSQVGKSYLISCLLQGRDRDGKDVPFMVRAGNESYNFIYKINPPSEKGGGKESTGVVSRFSSFSRDETLYNADLPILIKTFSVTDIIMILSDSYFNDFSDYTTPGETEIKDLCDSWEDKYKTPLSLEPGMVSADDILNIKFYFEKHINNAQTYNKSAIFDKLALVIDKIPTSDYAEVFSNLWNKEPVFTRLFTKLVSILQRFNFSETLYLPIQSVLHEGIKDNTIMSVQCLMQLFQPTPQYTCDVYLRENGQFTQCASAIPKSEMCAICSEVVYKIDQEFLSSSRPYKWENMDAEVQPMITHDPVKMEMFADNDLLDFPGARSRQHEKLEKVSKANNILDFFLRGKVAYLFNKYNEEMGINILLYCHHNKDNEVNYLYELLEDWVCNYVGRDCHERQEKLAITKKSPLFNIGTMFNLDMEMNKGTEMTEKSIDQRWIGRFETVVNKQCFHRETVDWVKNWTREGEDFNNSYVLRDYKFSTNLFDGFEECGYETGSKMSDAYYQMMRKTFVENEHVKKLFANPSVAWDVASTQGNDGALYIIESLSDVADTLNEARESDIKKILHRVRTQVYNIMKGYFVSTDVNGILEEHVRKANAVFREMDFTCNSDNYYFGHLIQALQLKESSSYRIVHKIMQSPELNKSVNDFKDYEIITNSCAKKGFSLEKAQSEEDKWNCLIKTYMFENMEEADAFLKHKHVEVQRLFTGSYRRKLNSCIIADTLYEKWCSLIKSVDFLNEFSDENSFDNMVMSNLVENLITASASIDLKDKMAEAIADYVNVIDVHTANESLLADMLASIVNEFVLDFGFSWLSDEEKEKAKKVCDMYNLPTFNYILKEPPVVSDEATLAAMFNEMSSNPKALLPSFDDNYNKWLEYMFISFVAHVDVPEVDPVENNKVKTLLDNIKVAV
;
A
#
# COMPACT_ATOMS: atom_id res chain seq x y z
N MET A 1 -21.96 -0.89 -9.21
CA MET A 1 -20.58 -0.86 -8.66
C MET A 1 -20.35 0.27 -7.66
N LEU A 2 -20.50 1.56 -7.99
CA LEU A 2 -20.29 2.67 -7.03
C LEU A 2 -21.14 2.54 -5.77
N GLN A 3 -22.45 2.26 -5.90
CA GLN A 3 -23.34 2.06 -4.76
C GLN A 3 -22.94 0.84 -3.92
N GLU A 4 -22.43 -0.18 -4.54
CA GLU A 4 -21.96 -1.40 -3.87
C GLU A 4 -20.69 -1.12 -3.02
N ILE A 5 -19.75 -0.33 -3.55
CA ILE A 5 -18.58 0.12 -2.81
C ILE A 5 -18.97 0.96 -1.59
N ARG A 6 -19.90 1.91 -1.77
CA ARG A 6 -20.42 2.73 -0.66
C ARG A 6 -21.08 1.88 0.41
N ASN A 7 -21.89 0.89 0.02
CA ASN A 7 -22.51 -0.03 0.95
C ASN A 7 -21.46 -0.82 1.74
N GLN A 8 -20.35 -1.25 1.12
CA GLN A 8 -19.27 -1.93 1.82
C GLN A 8 -18.48 -0.99 2.74
N ILE A 9 -18.26 0.27 2.35
CA ILE A 9 -17.66 1.29 3.24
C ILE A 9 -18.54 1.47 4.48
N ASP A 10 -19.87 1.54 4.33
CA ASP A 10 -20.81 1.65 5.44
C ASP A 10 -20.80 0.41 6.35
N ASN A 11 -20.71 -0.80 5.77
CA ASN A 11 -20.56 -2.03 6.54
C ASN A 11 -19.26 -2.02 7.36
N ILE A 12 -18.14 -1.55 6.80
CA ILE A 12 -16.88 -1.41 7.53
C ILE A 12 -17.00 -0.35 8.63
N ASN A 13 -17.68 0.77 8.39
CA ASN A 13 -17.92 1.80 9.41
C ASN A 13 -18.72 1.24 10.60
N GLN A 14 -19.74 0.43 10.33
CA GLN A 14 -20.53 -0.25 11.36
C GLN A 14 -19.66 -1.29 12.12
N SER A 15 -18.82 -2.04 11.42
CA SER A 15 -17.87 -3.00 12.00
C SER A 15 -16.85 -2.31 12.91
N LEU A 16 -16.29 -1.19 12.48
CA LEU A 16 -15.37 -0.35 13.28
C LEU A 16 -16.06 0.21 14.53
N ALA A 17 -17.31 0.66 14.42
CA ALA A 17 -18.08 1.14 15.56
C ALA A 17 -18.34 0.02 16.58
N TRP A 18 -18.65 -1.19 16.10
CA TRP A 18 -18.84 -2.36 16.95
C TRP A 18 -17.56 -2.74 17.68
N ILE A 19 -16.41 -2.86 16.97
CA ILE A 19 -15.11 -3.21 17.55
C ILE A 19 -14.67 -2.16 18.57
N ARG A 20 -14.83 -0.86 18.29
CA ARG A 20 -14.51 0.23 19.24
C ARG A 20 -15.31 0.14 20.53
N LYS A 21 -16.55 -0.33 20.47
CA LYS A 21 -17.41 -0.49 21.63
C LYS A 21 -17.01 -1.69 22.49
N ASN A 22 -16.68 -2.82 21.86
CA ASN A 22 -16.51 -4.11 22.55
C ASN A 22 -15.04 -4.39 22.95
N LYS A 23 -14.04 -3.79 22.28
CA LYS A 23 -12.60 -3.80 22.62
C LYS A 23 -12.08 -5.15 23.11
N GLU A 24 -12.19 -6.18 22.28
CA GLU A 24 -11.63 -7.52 22.53
C GLU A 24 -10.09 -7.49 22.57
N GLU A 25 -9.43 -8.55 23.01
CA GLU A 25 -7.97 -8.60 23.17
C GLU A 25 -7.18 -8.24 21.88
N ASP A 26 -7.72 -8.61 20.72
CA ASP A 26 -7.13 -8.32 19.40
C ASP A 26 -7.64 -7.03 18.75
N TYR A 27 -8.38 -6.19 19.49
CA TYR A 27 -8.97 -4.92 19.03
C TYR A 27 -8.03 -4.09 18.15
N TYR A 28 -6.79 -3.96 18.59
CA TYR A 28 -5.81 -3.09 17.96
C TYR A 28 -5.51 -3.49 16.51
N GLN A 29 -5.18 -4.76 16.28
CA GLN A 29 -4.83 -5.27 14.95
C GLN A 29 -6.04 -5.27 14.02
N ARG A 30 -7.18 -5.78 14.49
CA ARG A 30 -8.40 -5.87 13.67
C ARG A 30 -8.98 -4.51 13.32
N PHE A 31 -8.85 -3.52 14.22
CA PHE A 31 -9.21 -2.14 13.94
C PHE A 31 -8.40 -1.60 12.75
N LEU A 32 -7.08 -1.73 12.77
CA LEU A 32 -6.20 -1.27 11.69
C LEU A 32 -6.47 -2.00 10.37
N GLN A 33 -6.72 -3.31 10.41
CA GLN A 33 -7.09 -4.08 9.22
C GLN A 33 -8.41 -3.59 8.59
N LEU A 34 -9.42 -3.30 9.38
CA LEU A 34 -10.69 -2.73 8.88
C LEU A 34 -10.50 -1.32 8.32
N VAL A 35 -9.69 -0.48 8.97
CA VAL A 35 -9.36 0.85 8.45
C VAL A 35 -8.63 0.74 7.11
N ASP A 36 -7.69 -0.19 6.96
CA ASP A 36 -6.98 -0.40 5.69
C ASP A 36 -7.91 -0.88 4.56
N ASN A 37 -8.83 -1.79 4.86
CA ASN A 37 -9.87 -2.22 3.92
C ASN A 37 -10.78 -1.04 3.52
N ARG A 38 -11.20 -0.19 4.46
CA ARG A 38 -11.99 1.02 4.17
C ARG A 38 -11.23 2.02 3.33
N ARG A 39 -9.96 2.26 3.66
CA ARG A 39 -9.03 3.09 2.87
C ARG A 39 -8.94 2.62 1.42
N THR A 40 -8.79 1.31 1.22
CA THR A 40 -8.74 0.71 -0.12
C THR A 40 -10.02 0.99 -0.90
N LEU A 41 -11.21 0.82 -0.29
CA LEU A 41 -12.49 1.09 -0.94
C LEU A 41 -12.69 2.58 -1.25
N LYS A 42 -12.26 3.49 -0.39
CA LYS A 42 -12.30 4.95 -0.64
C LYS A 42 -11.42 5.34 -1.82
N LYS A 43 -10.22 4.75 -1.95
CA LYS A 43 -9.36 4.96 -3.14
C LYS A 43 -10.09 4.53 -4.43
N ILE A 44 -10.75 3.39 -4.41
CA ILE A 44 -11.53 2.91 -5.56
C ILE A 44 -12.75 3.81 -5.83
N GLU A 45 -13.45 4.26 -4.81
CA GLU A 45 -14.57 5.20 -4.96
C GLU A 45 -14.12 6.48 -5.67
N SER A 46 -13.00 7.07 -5.23
CA SER A 46 -12.38 8.23 -5.88
C SER A 46 -11.94 7.92 -7.32
N ALA A 47 -11.35 6.74 -7.54
CA ALA A 47 -10.96 6.31 -8.88
C ALA A 47 -12.16 6.25 -9.84
N ILE A 48 -13.29 5.65 -9.45
CA ILE A 48 -14.48 5.50 -10.30
C ILE A 48 -15.15 6.85 -10.61
N ALA A 49 -15.06 7.81 -9.70
CA ALA A 49 -15.63 9.15 -9.89
C ALA A 49 -15.01 9.91 -11.07
N ASN A 50 -13.78 9.57 -11.46
CA ASN A 50 -13.08 10.16 -12.58
C ASN A 50 -13.05 9.19 -13.78
N ASN A 51 -12.88 9.73 -15.00
CA ASN A 51 -12.59 8.93 -16.17
C ASN A 51 -11.21 8.25 -16.04
N PRO A 52 -10.97 7.10 -16.71
CA PRO A 52 -9.64 6.54 -16.83
C PRO A 52 -8.63 7.55 -17.39
N GLY A 53 -7.42 7.57 -16.83
CA GLY A 53 -6.40 8.55 -17.19
C GLY A 53 -5.37 8.02 -18.18
N ILE A 54 -5.14 8.79 -19.25
CA ILE A 54 -4.04 8.63 -20.19
C ILE A 54 -2.97 9.66 -19.82
N ALA A 55 -1.85 9.22 -19.26
CA ALA A 55 -0.85 10.11 -18.66
C ALA A 55 0.42 10.23 -19.50
N ALA A 56 0.82 11.45 -19.86
CA ALA A 56 2.15 11.72 -20.39
C ALA A 56 3.13 11.95 -19.22
N PHE A 57 4.20 11.15 -19.18
CA PHE A 57 5.20 11.17 -18.13
C PHE A 57 6.63 11.09 -18.69
N GLY A 58 7.58 11.60 -17.97
CA GLY A 58 8.98 11.62 -18.32
C GLY A 58 9.68 12.86 -17.74
N LYS A 59 10.99 12.99 -18.01
CA LYS A 59 11.80 14.11 -17.57
C LYS A 59 11.27 15.47 -18.06
N SER A 60 11.72 16.54 -17.42
CA SER A 60 11.46 17.90 -17.93
C SER A 60 12.02 18.09 -19.35
N GLN A 61 11.29 18.77 -20.22
CA GLN A 61 11.67 19.12 -21.58
C GLN A 61 11.91 17.97 -22.56
N VAL A 62 11.32 16.82 -22.34
CA VAL A 62 11.38 15.67 -23.27
C VAL A 62 10.27 15.68 -24.32
N GLY A 63 9.53 16.77 -24.50
CA GLY A 63 8.48 16.85 -25.53
C GLY A 63 7.10 16.36 -25.11
N LYS A 64 6.83 16.14 -23.80
CA LYS A 64 5.49 15.75 -23.29
C LYS A 64 4.38 16.68 -23.76
N SER A 65 4.51 17.98 -23.52
CA SER A 65 3.50 18.97 -23.92
C SER A 65 3.30 19.05 -25.43
N TYR A 66 4.33 18.71 -26.24
CA TYR A 66 4.17 18.57 -27.68
C TYR A 66 3.29 17.36 -28.02
N LEU A 67 3.56 16.21 -27.44
CA LEU A 67 2.71 15.02 -27.59
C LEU A 67 1.26 15.32 -27.17
N ILE A 68 1.05 15.94 -26.02
CA ILE A 68 -0.28 16.36 -25.54
C ILE A 68 -0.96 17.27 -26.57
N SER A 69 -0.24 18.21 -27.15
CA SER A 69 -0.79 19.09 -28.19
C SER A 69 -1.19 18.33 -29.45
N CYS A 70 -0.41 17.33 -29.87
CA CYS A 70 -0.76 16.46 -31.00
C CYS A 70 -2.03 15.64 -30.74
N LEU A 71 -2.19 15.15 -29.50
CA LEU A 71 -3.38 14.39 -29.07
C LEU A 71 -4.65 15.26 -29.03
N LEU A 72 -4.53 16.51 -28.60
CA LEU A 72 -5.65 17.44 -28.43
C LEU A 72 -5.95 18.34 -29.65
N GLN A 73 -5.04 18.44 -30.63
CA GLN A 73 -5.29 19.27 -31.81
C GLN A 73 -6.42 18.69 -32.64
N GLY A 74 -7.23 19.58 -33.19
CA GLY A 74 -8.25 19.27 -34.20
C GLY A 74 -7.81 19.64 -35.63
N ARG A 75 -8.75 19.54 -36.58
CA ARG A 75 -8.61 20.06 -37.94
C ARG A 75 -9.85 20.83 -38.39
N ASP A 76 -9.64 21.89 -39.09
CA ASP A 76 -10.74 22.66 -39.67
C ASP A 76 -11.30 22.03 -40.95
N ARG A 77 -12.33 22.66 -41.54
CA ARG A 77 -12.99 22.18 -42.79
C ARG A 77 -12.04 22.12 -43.98
N ASP A 78 -10.95 22.88 -43.95
CA ASP A 78 -9.93 22.96 -45.00
C ASP A 78 -8.76 22.00 -44.75
N GLY A 79 -8.82 21.23 -43.65
CA GLY A 79 -7.80 20.26 -43.27
C GLY A 79 -6.58 20.85 -42.57
N LYS A 80 -6.65 22.12 -42.16
CA LYS A 80 -5.58 22.79 -41.45
C LYS A 80 -5.65 22.45 -39.96
N ASP A 81 -4.48 22.23 -39.32
CA ASP A 81 -4.40 21.93 -37.89
C ASP A 81 -4.91 23.11 -37.08
N VAL A 82 -5.84 22.81 -36.15
CA VAL A 82 -6.39 23.75 -35.18
C VAL A 82 -5.90 23.35 -33.80
N PRO A 83 -5.15 24.23 -33.11
CA PRO A 83 -4.64 23.92 -31.77
C PRO A 83 -5.78 23.79 -30.78
N PHE A 84 -5.51 23.11 -29.68
CA PHE A 84 -6.47 22.98 -28.57
C PHE A 84 -6.81 24.36 -27.99
N MET A 85 -8.12 24.61 -27.87
CA MET A 85 -8.68 25.88 -27.37
C MET A 85 -9.43 25.65 -26.06
N VAL A 86 -9.24 26.52 -25.07
CA VAL A 86 -10.02 26.56 -23.83
C VAL A 86 -11.09 27.65 -23.97
N ARG A 87 -12.38 27.29 -23.86
CA ARG A 87 -13.50 28.23 -23.87
C ARG A 87 -13.72 28.87 -22.50
N ALA A 88 -14.02 30.17 -22.49
CA ALA A 88 -14.46 30.94 -21.35
C ALA A 88 -15.60 31.87 -21.78
N GLY A 89 -16.84 31.50 -21.46
CA GLY A 89 -18.01 32.19 -21.98
C GLY A 89 -18.06 32.15 -23.54
N ASN A 90 -18.02 33.31 -24.15
CA ASN A 90 -18.02 33.46 -25.63
C ASN A 90 -16.61 33.52 -26.24
N GLU A 91 -15.56 33.54 -25.44
CA GLU A 91 -14.17 33.65 -25.88
C GLU A 91 -13.47 32.28 -25.86
N SER A 92 -12.47 32.14 -26.74
CA SER A 92 -11.64 30.92 -26.80
C SER A 92 -10.15 31.28 -26.80
N TYR A 93 -9.39 30.60 -26.00
CA TYR A 93 -7.98 30.86 -25.77
C TYR A 93 -7.13 29.66 -26.20
N ASN A 94 -6.10 29.91 -27.00
CA ASN A 94 -5.16 28.90 -27.43
C ASN A 94 -4.33 28.42 -26.23
N PHE A 95 -4.43 27.10 -25.94
CA PHE A 95 -3.75 26.51 -24.78
C PHE A 95 -2.23 26.71 -24.84
N ILE A 96 -1.60 26.39 -25.98
CA ILE A 96 -0.14 26.44 -26.14
C ILE A 96 0.40 27.86 -26.08
N TYR A 97 -0.29 28.83 -26.71
CA TYR A 97 0.24 30.19 -26.78
C TYR A 97 -0.17 31.09 -25.62
N LYS A 98 -1.32 30.81 -24.98
CA LYS A 98 -1.89 31.70 -23.96
C LYS A 98 -1.89 31.14 -22.56
N ILE A 99 -1.89 29.80 -22.41
CA ILE A 99 -2.02 29.13 -21.11
C ILE A 99 -0.71 28.45 -20.71
N ASN A 100 -0.14 27.60 -21.58
CA ASN A 100 1.11 26.88 -21.34
C ASN A 100 2.13 27.10 -22.49
N PRO A 101 2.64 28.32 -22.69
CA PRO A 101 3.57 28.59 -23.77
C PRO A 101 4.91 27.87 -23.54
N PRO A 102 5.53 27.36 -24.63
CA PRO A 102 6.86 26.77 -24.56
C PRO A 102 7.87 27.78 -24.02
N SER A 103 8.89 27.29 -23.30
CA SER A 103 9.92 28.17 -22.76
C SER A 103 10.72 28.82 -23.89
N GLU A 104 10.72 30.19 -23.97
CA GLU A 104 11.60 30.92 -24.88
C GLU A 104 13.06 30.68 -24.48
N LYS A 105 13.86 30.28 -25.47
CA LYS A 105 15.32 30.08 -25.38
C LYS A 105 15.80 29.13 -24.29
N GLY A 106 15.76 27.84 -24.56
CA GLY A 106 16.73 26.82 -24.09
C GLY A 106 17.17 26.84 -22.63
N GLY A 107 16.43 27.46 -21.74
CA GLY A 107 16.84 27.77 -20.38
C GLY A 107 16.57 26.72 -19.31
N GLY A 108 16.30 25.47 -19.65
CA GLY A 108 16.34 24.34 -18.75
C GLY A 108 15.38 24.33 -17.53
N LYS A 109 14.44 25.27 -17.43
CA LYS A 109 13.51 25.37 -16.30
C LYS A 109 12.12 24.92 -16.71
N GLU A 110 11.55 24.00 -15.94
CA GLU A 110 10.16 23.59 -16.09
C GLU A 110 9.21 24.75 -15.81
N SER A 111 8.17 24.88 -16.65
CA SER A 111 7.20 25.96 -16.52
C SER A 111 6.06 25.61 -15.56
N THR A 112 5.70 24.34 -15.41
CA THR A 112 4.53 23.90 -14.65
C THR A 112 4.90 23.07 -13.42
N GLY A 113 4.15 23.26 -12.32
CA GLY A 113 4.30 22.51 -11.08
C GLY A 113 3.03 21.79 -10.63
N VAL A 114 2.06 21.60 -11.55
CA VAL A 114 0.75 20.98 -11.34
C VAL A 114 0.43 20.04 -12.47
N VAL A 115 -0.45 19.06 -12.24
CA VAL A 115 -0.98 18.21 -13.31
C VAL A 115 -2.03 19.00 -14.08
N SER A 116 -1.97 18.94 -15.42
CA SER A 116 -3.05 19.42 -16.28
C SER A 116 -3.91 18.26 -16.71
N ARG A 117 -5.19 18.27 -16.34
CA ARG A 117 -6.17 17.29 -16.78
C ARG A 117 -7.05 17.89 -17.87
N PHE A 118 -7.22 17.14 -18.93
CA PHE A 118 -8.15 17.47 -20.01
C PHE A 118 -9.26 16.44 -20.00
N SER A 119 -10.49 16.89 -19.76
CA SER A 119 -11.66 16.04 -19.52
C SER A 119 -12.87 16.47 -20.34
N SER A 120 -13.67 15.51 -20.78
CA SER A 120 -15.01 15.76 -21.36
C SER A 120 -16.04 16.12 -20.30
N PHE A 121 -15.76 15.84 -19.01
CA PHE A 121 -16.72 15.89 -17.90
C PHE A 121 -17.89 14.91 -18.04
N SER A 122 -17.73 13.82 -18.79
CA SER A 122 -18.79 12.84 -19.06
C SER A 122 -19.33 12.15 -17.79
N ARG A 123 -18.53 12.05 -16.72
CA ARG A 123 -18.97 11.45 -15.44
C ARG A 123 -19.91 12.38 -14.65
N ASP A 124 -19.67 13.69 -14.69
CA ASP A 124 -20.54 14.71 -14.07
C ASP A 124 -20.36 16.05 -14.82
N GLU A 125 -21.23 16.28 -15.80
CA GLU A 125 -21.24 17.53 -16.58
C GLU A 125 -21.54 18.77 -15.73
N THR A 126 -22.18 18.58 -14.58
CA THR A 126 -22.52 19.69 -13.67
C THR A 126 -21.30 20.28 -12.97
N LEU A 127 -20.15 19.63 -13.04
CA LEU A 127 -18.86 20.16 -12.55
C LEU A 127 -18.28 21.25 -13.45
N TYR A 128 -18.72 21.39 -14.70
CA TYR A 128 -18.23 22.41 -15.59
C TYR A 128 -19.06 23.70 -15.53
N ASN A 129 -18.39 24.84 -15.52
CA ASN A 129 -19.01 26.16 -15.63
C ASN A 129 -18.29 27.00 -16.70
N ALA A 130 -19.02 27.49 -17.72
CA ALA A 130 -18.43 28.25 -18.83
C ALA A 130 -17.86 29.62 -18.42
N ASP A 131 -18.41 30.24 -17.39
CA ASP A 131 -17.94 31.53 -16.86
C ASP A 131 -16.73 31.36 -15.90
N LEU A 132 -16.61 30.16 -15.30
CA LEU A 132 -15.53 29.74 -14.42
C LEU A 132 -14.89 28.46 -14.95
N PRO A 133 -14.26 28.50 -16.13
CA PRO A 133 -13.86 27.31 -16.88
C PRO A 133 -12.66 26.56 -16.29
N ILE A 134 -12.02 27.12 -15.27
CA ILE A 134 -10.84 26.54 -14.62
C ILE A 134 -11.27 25.92 -13.29
N LEU A 135 -11.35 24.59 -13.27
CA LEU A 135 -11.52 23.81 -12.06
C LEU A 135 -10.12 23.41 -11.57
N ILE A 136 -9.83 23.65 -10.29
CA ILE A 136 -8.63 23.13 -9.65
C ILE A 136 -8.98 22.14 -8.56
N LYS A 137 -8.15 21.10 -8.43
CA LYS A 137 -8.16 20.20 -7.27
C LYS A 137 -7.10 20.66 -6.29
N THR A 138 -7.43 20.68 -5.01
CA THR A 138 -6.54 21.10 -3.94
C THR A 138 -5.88 19.88 -3.30
N PHE A 139 -4.74 20.09 -2.67
CA PHE A 139 -4.17 19.10 -1.75
C PHE A 139 -5.01 19.00 -0.48
N SER A 140 -5.09 17.81 0.09
CA SER A 140 -5.52 17.61 1.47
C SER A 140 -4.39 17.94 2.45
N VAL A 141 -4.71 18.02 3.74
CA VAL A 141 -3.69 18.14 4.81
C VAL A 141 -2.73 16.94 4.76
N THR A 142 -3.25 15.76 4.50
CA THR A 142 -2.50 14.50 4.37
C THR A 142 -1.52 14.55 3.21
N ASP A 143 -1.94 15.05 2.05
CA ASP A 143 -1.06 15.25 0.89
C ASP A 143 0.14 16.17 1.24
N ILE A 144 -0.14 17.27 1.93
CA ILE A 144 0.91 18.22 2.36
C ILE A 144 1.92 17.55 3.31
N ILE A 145 1.44 16.73 4.25
CA ILE A 145 2.31 15.98 5.17
C ILE A 145 3.24 15.04 4.39
N MET A 146 2.69 14.29 3.42
CA MET A 146 3.48 13.36 2.62
C MET A 146 4.50 14.09 1.74
N ILE A 147 4.12 15.20 1.09
CA ILE A 147 5.02 16.01 0.27
C ILE A 147 6.19 16.57 1.08
N LEU A 148 5.92 17.09 2.28
CA LEU A 148 6.95 17.67 3.13
C LEU A 148 7.89 16.59 3.69
N SER A 149 7.34 15.46 4.11
CA SER A 149 8.13 14.32 4.58
C SER A 149 9.00 13.75 3.47
N ASP A 150 8.45 13.58 2.27
CA ASP A 150 9.20 13.12 1.10
C ASP A 150 10.38 14.05 0.77
N SER A 151 10.14 15.38 0.77
CA SER A 151 11.20 16.36 0.58
C SER A 151 12.27 16.28 1.67
N TYR A 152 11.87 16.15 2.93
CA TYR A 152 12.80 16.11 4.07
C TYR A 152 13.75 14.92 4.00
N PHE A 153 13.26 13.72 3.68
CA PHE A 153 14.07 12.52 3.68
C PHE A 153 14.83 12.27 2.37
N ASN A 154 14.27 12.65 1.24
CA ASN A 154 14.82 12.28 -0.06
C ASN A 154 15.67 13.38 -0.72
N ASP A 155 15.55 14.67 -0.29
CA ASP A 155 16.31 15.77 -0.86
C ASP A 155 17.44 16.27 0.06
N PHE A 156 17.53 15.79 1.32
CA PHE A 156 18.58 16.20 2.26
C PHE A 156 19.47 15.04 2.69
N SER A 157 20.76 15.34 2.89
CA SER A 157 21.76 14.34 3.31
C SER A 157 22.00 14.31 4.82
N ASP A 158 21.63 15.37 5.55
CA ASP A 158 21.81 15.56 6.99
C ASP A 158 20.48 15.55 7.77
N TYR A 159 19.44 14.90 7.19
CA TYR A 159 18.21 14.65 7.92
C TYR A 159 18.47 13.82 9.18
N THR A 160 17.66 14.05 10.20
CA THR A 160 17.72 13.31 11.47
C THR A 160 16.34 12.73 11.79
N THR A 161 16.35 11.61 12.53
CA THR A 161 15.13 10.95 13.02
C THR A 161 15.21 10.81 14.53
N PRO A 162 14.07 10.89 15.25
CA PRO A 162 14.05 10.57 16.67
C PRO A 162 14.42 9.10 16.90
N GLY A 163 14.97 8.81 18.07
CA GLY A 163 15.27 7.45 18.51
C GLY A 163 13.99 6.64 18.82
N GLU A 164 14.11 5.31 18.90
CA GLU A 164 12.97 4.41 19.21
C GLU A 164 12.30 4.77 20.55
N THR A 165 13.08 5.11 21.58
CA THR A 165 12.56 5.53 22.89
C THR A 165 11.79 6.84 22.79
N GLU A 166 12.32 7.83 22.06
CA GLU A 166 11.66 9.11 21.85
C GLU A 166 10.33 8.95 21.09
N ILE A 167 10.28 8.05 20.10
CA ILE A 167 9.03 7.72 19.38
C ILE A 167 8.02 7.07 20.33
N LYS A 168 8.46 6.16 21.18
CA LYS A 168 7.58 5.53 22.17
C LYS A 168 7.01 6.56 23.13
N ASP A 169 7.87 7.40 23.73
CA ASP A 169 7.45 8.46 24.65
C ASP A 169 6.47 9.44 23.99
N LEU A 170 6.69 9.74 22.70
CA LEU A 170 5.80 10.57 21.90
C LEU A 170 4.41 9.93 21.74
N CYS A 171 4.36 8.64 21.40
CA CYS A 171 3.10 7.91 21.27
C CYS A 171 2.33 7.86 22.59
N ASP A 172 3.01 7.56 23.68
CA ASP A 172 2.42 7.50 25.02
C ASP A 172 1.88 8.89 25.43
N SER A 173 2.60 9.97 25.09
CA SER A 173 2.15 11.35 25.32
C SER A 173 0.87 11.71 24.56
N TRP A 174 0.70 11.21 23.33
CA TRP A 174 -0.53 11.43 22.55
C TRP A 174 -1.72 10.65 23.15
N GLU A 175 -1.52 9.41 23.55
CA GLU A 175 -2.56 8.60 24.22
C GLU A 175 -3.02 9.26 25.54
N ASP A 176 -2.10 9.87 26.28
CA ASP A 176 -2.40 10.59 27.53
C ASP A 176 -3.07 11.94 27.31
N LYS A 177 -2.62 12.71 26.29
CA LYS A 177 -3.13 14.07 26.01
C LYS A 177 -4.52 14.01 25.34
N TYR A 178 -4.76 13.08 24.42
CA TYR A 178 -5.95 13.05 23.57
C TYR A 178 -6.86 11.84 23.91
N LYS A 179 -7.82 12.03 24.80
CA LYS A 179 -8.69 10.94 25.31
C LYS A 179 -10.09 10.92 24.71
N THR A 180 -10.62 12.07 24.32
CA THR A 180 -12.03 12.20 23.90
C THR A 180 -12.14 12.42 22.40
N PRO A 181 -12.91 11.59 21.67
CA PRO A 181 -13.17 11.82 20.26
C PRO A 181 -13.83 13.17 20.00
N LEU A 182 -13.43 13.84 18.94
CA LEU A 182 -13.94 15.14 18.52
C LEU A 182 -15.08 14.95 17.50
N SER A 183 -15.93 15.97 17.36
CA SER A 183 -16.86 16.03 16.23
C SER A 183 -16.08 16.23 14.93
N LEU A 184 -16.54 15.58 13.86
CA LEU A 184 -15.93 15.74 12.55
C LEU A 184 -16.02 17.18 12.06
N GLU A 185 -14.88 17.79 11.77
CA GLU A 185 -14.77 19.12 11.20
C GLU A 185 -14.00 19.03 9.87
N PRO A 186 -14.24 19.96 8.92
CA PRO A 186 -13.46 20.03 7.69
C PRO A 186 -11.95 20.14 7.96
N GLY A 187 -11.16 19.40 7.18
CA GLY A 187 -9.69 19.38 7.32
C GLY A 187 -9.14 18.42 8.37
N MET A 188 -10.01 17.72 9.10
CA MET A 188 -9.55 16.66 10.01
C MET A 188 -8.95 15.48 9.23
N VAL A 189 -7.78 15.04 9.70
CA VAL A 189 -7.10 13.83 9.23
C VAL A 189 -7.77 12.62 9.87
N SER A 190 -8.05 11.59 9.09
CA SER A 190 -8.68 10.36 9.54
C SER A 190 -7.67 9.24 9.79
N ALA A 191 -8.10 8.14 10.39
CA ALA A 191 -7.27 6.94 10.53
C ALA A 191 -6.86 6.36 9.16
N ASP A 192 -7.74 6.44 8.15
CA ASP A 192 -7.42 6.05 6.77
C ASP A 192 -6.24 6.89 6.21
N ASP A 193 -6.23 8.19 6.52
CA ASP A 193 -5.18 9.11 6.09
C ASP A 193 -3.85 8.82 6.77
N ILE A 194 -3.87 8.46 8.06
CA ILE A 194 -2.65 8.05 8.76
C ILE A 194 -2.08 6.76 8.15
N LEU A 195 -2.92 5.79 7.78
CA LEU A 195 -2.46 4.62 7.05
C LEU A 195 -1.94 4.96 5.65
N ASN A 196 -2.52 5.95 4.95
CA ASN A 196 -1.94 6.45 3.69
C ASN A 196 -0.53 7.00 3.91
N ILE A 197 -0.30 7.78 4.99
CA ILE A 197 1.03 8.29 5.35
C ILE A 197 1.97 7.12 5.65
N LYS A 198 1.54 6.12 6.45
CA LYS A 198 2.33 4.92 6.77
C LYS A 198 2.82 4.23 5.51
N PHE A 199 1.91 3.86 4.60
CA PHE A 199 2.25 3.15 3.36
C PHE A 199 3.13 3.98 2.44
N TYR A 200 2.93 5.31 2.40
CA TYR A 200 3.81 6.21 1.66
C TYR A 200 5.23 6.20 2.21
N PHE A 201 5.39 6.23 3.54
CA PHE A 201 6.69 6.11 4.18
C PHE A 201 7.36 4.77 3.89
N GLU A 202 6.64 3.66 4.06
CA GLU A 202 7.16 2.31 3.81
C GLU A 202 7.62 2.12 2.36
N LYS A 203 6.89 2.68 1.40
CA LYS A 203 7.13 2.48 -0.03
C LYS A 203 8.10 3.50 -0.64
N HIS A 204 8.01 4.76 -0.27
CA HIS A 204 8.69 5.87 -0.97
C HIS A 204 9.73 6.59 -0.13
N ILE A 205 9.80 6.36 1.19
CA ILE A 205 10.75 7.01 2.10
C ILE A 205 11.59 5.94 2.82
N ASN A 206 12.42 5.23 2.07
CA ASN A 206 13.28 4.16 2.59
C ASN A 206 14.28 4.63 3.65
N ASN A 207 14.64 5.91 3.65
CA ASN A 207 15.57 6.51 4.60
C ASN A 207 14.97 6.71 6.00
N ALA A 208 13.65 6.66 6.15
CA ALA A 208 12.94 6.84 7.42
C ALA A 208 12.79 5.52 8.22
N GLN A 209 13.82 4.68 8.29
CA GLN A 209 13.74 3.35 8.88
C GLN A 209 13.23 3.32 10.33
N THR A 210 13.54 4.34 11.14
CA THR A 210 13.06 4.42 12.52
C THR A 210 11.54 4.52 12.58
N TYR A 211 10.93 5.31 11.69
CA TYR A 211 9.47 5.41 11.59
C TYR A 211 8.85 4.14 11.00
N ASN A 212 9.44 3.59 9.93
CA ASN A 212 8.92 2.40 9.25
C ASN A 212 8.93 1.14 10.13
N LYS A 213 9.88 1.05 11.08
CA LYS A 213 9.98 -0.06 12.05
C LYS A 213 9.21 0.17 13.34
N SER A 214 8.69 1.37 13.57
CA SER A 214 7.98 1.75 14.79
C SER A 214 6.46 1.63 14.63
N ALA A 215 5.75 1.59 15.76
CA ALA A 215 4.29 1.61 15.77
C ALA A 215 3.68 3.04 15.72
N ILE A 216 4.46 4.06 15.36
CA ILE A 216 4.02 5.46 15.44
C ILE A 216 2.74 5.72 14.64
N PHE A 217 2.68 5.24 13.39
CA PHE A 217 1.51 5.45 12.54
C PHE A 217 0.30 4.67 13.04
N ASP A 218 0.51 3.44 13.52
CA ASP A 218 -0.55 2.61 14.06
C ASP A 218 -1.15 3.23 15.32
N LYS A 219 -0.31 3.74 16.22
CA LYS A 219 -0.72 4.48 17.42
C LYS A 219 -1.42 5.78 17.07
N LEU A 220 -0.88 6.55 16.12
CA LEU A 220 -1.50 7.78 15.65
C LEU A 220 -2.88 7.52 15.02
N ALA A 221 -3.06 6.44 14.25
CA ALA A 221 -4.35 6.07 13.66
C ALA A 221 -5.45 5.81 14.71
N LEU A 222 -5.08 5.38 15.92
CA LEU A 222 -6.02 5.14 17.01
C LEU A 222 -6.45 6.41 17.75
N VAL A 223 -5.65 7.47 17.68
CA VAL A 223 -5.89 8.70 18.45
C VAL A 223 -6.19 9.91 17.58
N ILE A 224 -6.02 9.83 16.26
CA ILE A 224 -6.12 10.97 15.34
C ILE A 224 -7.50 11.65 15.37
N ASP A 225 -8.58 10.92 15.58
CA ASP A 225 -9.94 11.43 15.72
C ASP A 225 -10.18 12.22 17.02
N LYS A 226 -9.18 12.28 17.89
CA LYS A 226 -9.18 13.03 19.15
C LYS A 226 -8.26 14.25 19.10
N ILE A 227 -7.47 14.42 18.03
CA ILE A 227 -6.49 15.48 17.87
C ILE A 227 -7.13 16.67 17.14
N PRO A 228 -7.22 17.86 17.76
CA PRO A 228 -7.78 19.03 17.10
C PRO A 228 -6.84 19.52 15.98
N THR A 229 -7.41 20.12 14.94
CA THR A 229 -6.65 20.65 13.80
C THR A 229 -5.63 21.71 14.19
N SER A 230 -5.87 22.43 15.31
CA SER A 230 -4.92 23.40 15.89
C SER A 230 -3.59 22.77 16.31
N ASP A 231 -3.60 21.49 16.70
CA ASP A 231 -2.43 20.79 17.20
C ASP A 231 -1.66 20.06 16.09
N TYR A 232 -2.16 20.06 14.85
CA TYR A 232 -1.55 19.32 13.74
C TYR A 232 -0.10 19.75 13.45
N ALA A 233 0.22 21.06 13.59
CA ALA A 233 1.59 21.53 13.41
C ALA A 233 2.54 20.93 14.46
N GLU A 234 2.09 20.78 15.71
CA GLU A 234 2.86 20.12 16.76
C GLU A 234 3.03 18.61 16.49
N VAL A 235 1.93 17.93 16.18
CA VAL A 235 1.91 16.47 16.00
C VAL A 235 2.70 16.05 14.74
N PHE A 236 2.39 16.64 13.59
CA PHE A 236 3.00 16.22 12.32
C PHE A 236 4.40 16.77 12.09
N SER A 237 4.82 17.85 12.80
CA SER A 237 6.20 18.31 12.74
C SER A 237 7.22 17.23 13.17
N ASN A 238 6.80 16.27 13.97
CA ASN A 238 7.66 15.16 14.34
C ASN A 238 8.13 14.35 13.11
N LEU A 239 7.35 14.29 12.02
CA LEU A 239 7.70 13.55 10.80
C LEU A 239 8.85 14.17 10.01
N TRP A 240 9.21 15.43 10.27
CA TRP A 240 10.41 16.11 9.77
C TRP A 240 11.26 16.68 10.91
N ASN A 241 11.31 15.91 12.00
CA ASN A 241 12.10 16.18 13.19
C ASN A 241 12.01 17.64 13.70
N LYS A 242 10.79 18.21 13.66
CA LYS A 242 10.46 19.58 14.10
C LYS A 242 11.25 20.68 13.39
N GLU A 243 11.76 20.42 12.17
CA GLU A 243 12.50 21.41 11.39
C GLU A 243 11.65 22.68 11.19
N PRO A 244 12.08 23.86 11.68
CA PRO A 244 11.22 25.05 11.74
C PRO A 244 10.73 25.56 10.40
N VAL A 245 11.54 25.41 9.35
CA VAL A 245 11.20 25.92 8.00
C VAL A 245 10.10 25.04 7.38
N PHE A 246 10.14 23.73 7.57
CA PHE A 246 9.10 22.80 7.14
C PHE A 246 7.81 23.01 7.92
N THR A 247 7.90 23.16 9.23
CA THR A 247 6.73 23.43 10.10
C THR A 247 6.05 24.76 9.73
N ARG A 248 6.83 25.82 9.43
CA ARG A 248 6.30 27.10 8.96
C ARG A 248 5.57 26.94 7.60
N LEU A 249 6.14 26.20 6.67
CA LEU A 249 5.50 25.95 5.37
C LEU A 249 4.21 25.15 5.55
N PHE A 250 4.23 24.08 6.36
CA PHE A 250 3.04 23.30 6.71
C PHE A 250 1.91 24.18 7.24
N THR A 251 2.21 25.00 8.27
CA THR A 251 1.23 25.91 8.88
C THR A 251 0.68 26.91 7.86
N LYS A 252 1.53 27.44 6.96
CA LYS A 252 1.09 28.37 5.90
C LYS A 252 0.14 27.66 4.93
N LEU A 253 0.45 26.46 4.47
CA LEU A 253 -0.38 25.72 3.51
C LEU A 253 -1.73 25.32 4.12
N VAL A 254 -1.73 24.81 5.35
CA VAL A 254 -2.96 24.49 6.09
C VAL A 254 -3.83 25.72 6.29
N SER A 255 -3.23 26.87 6.63
CA SER A 255 -3.98 28.13 6.78
C SER A 255 -4.63 28.62 5.48
N ILE A 256 -4.01 28.31 4.31
CA ILE A 256 -4.62 28.59 3.01
C ILE A 256 -5.82 27.69 2.78
N LEU A 257 -5.68 26.38 3.00
CA LEU A 257 -6.78 25.42 2.85
C LEU A 257 -7.97 25.77 3.76
N GLN A 258 -7.70 26.16 4.99
CA GLN A 258 -8.72 26.58 5.96
C GLN A 258 -9.59 27.72 5.46
N ARG A 259 -9.03 28.70 4.73
CA ARG A 259 -9.80 29.81 4.12
C ARG A 259 -10.86 29.34 3.12
N PHE A 260 -10.64 28.19 2.51
CA PHE A 260 -11.56 27.56 1.55
C PHE A 260 -12.32 26.38 2.16
N ASN A 261 -12.42 26.33 3.48
CA ASN A 261 -13.08 25.25 4.23
C ASN A 261 -12.59 23.84 3.84
N PHE A 262 -11.29 23.71 3.51
CA PHE A 262 -10.65 22.47 3.04
C PHE A 262 -11.37 21.81 1.84
N SER A 263 -12.00 22.61 0.98
CA SER A 263 -12.67 22.12 -0.22
C SER A 263 -11.68 21.43 -1.15
N GLU A 264 -12.05 20.26 -1.65
CA GLU A 264 -11.24 19.50 -2.60
C GLU A 264 -11.22 20.13 -3.99
N THR A 265 -12.21 20.95 -4.33
CA THR A 265 -12.35 21.59 -5.63
C THR A 265 -12.64 23.07 -5.49
N LEU A 266 -11.93 23.89 -6.28
CA LEU A 266 -12.17 25.33 -6.38
C LEU A 266 -12.33 25.72 -7.84
N TYR A 267 -13.07 26.78 -8.11
CA TYR A 267 -13.34 27.29 -9.44
C TYR A 267 -12.74 28.68 -9.62
N LEU A 268 -12.11 28.88 -10.77
CA LEU A 268 -11.37 30.09 -11.06
C LEU A 268 -11.76 30.64 -12.44
N PRO A 269 -11.71 31.98 -12.61
CA PRO A 269 -11.85 32.58 -13.92
C PRO A 269 -10.63 32.28 -14.81
N ILE A 270 -10.80 32.37 -16.12
CA ILE A 270 -9.76 32.05 -17.11
C ILE A 270 -8.47 32.88 -16.91
N GLN A 271 -8.57 34.10 -16.39
CA GLN A 271 -7.44 35.00 -16.11
C GLN A 271 -6.44 34.43 -15.11
N SER A 272 -6.86 33.42 -14.34
CA SER A 272 -5.97 32.74 -13.39
C SER A 272 -4.85 31.96 -14.08
N VAL A 273 -5.07 31.49 -15.31
CA VAL A 273 -4.14 30.69 -16.11
C VAL A 273 -3.59 31.39 -17.35
N LEU A 274 -4.10 32.59 -17.71
CA LEU A 274 -3.64 33.30 -18.91
C LEU A 274 -2.29 34.00 -18.68
N HIS A 275 -1.39 33.80 -19.63
CA HIS A 275 -0.16 34.60 -19.75
C HIS A 275 -0.41 35.93 -20.44
N GLU A 276 -0.31 37.01 -19.68
CA GLU A 276 -0.41 38.40 -20.19
C GLU A 276 0.98 38.98 -20.39
N GLY A 277 1.82 38.36 -21.20
CA GLY A 277 3.19 38.85 -21.49
C GLY A 277 4.24 38.53 -20.42
N ILE A 278 3.86 38.09 -19.23
CA ILE A 278 4.75 37.75 -18.11
C ILE A 278 4.47 36.31 -17.69
N LYS A 279 5.47 35.43 -17.79
CA LYS A 279 5.31 34.01 -17.49
C LYS A 279 4.97 33.67 -16.03
N ASP A 280 5.27 34.59 -15.11
CA ASP A 280 5.20 34.37 -13.66
C ASP A 280 3.82 34.65 -13.06
N ASN A 281 2.81 34.98 -13.88
CA ASN A 281 1.52 35.46 -13.44
C ASN A 281 0.39 34.42 -13.42
N THR A 282 0.68 33.12 -13.64
CA THR A 282 -0.33 32.09 -13.69
C THR A 282 -0.23 31.10 -12.53
N ILE A 283 -1.35 30.48 -12.14
CA ILE A 283 -1.39 29.45 -11.09
C ILE A 283 -0.63 28.16 -11.46
N MET A 284 -0.27 27.97 -12.71
CA MET A 284 0.52 26.83 -13.16
C MET A 284 2.03 27.06 -13.03
N SER A 285 2.44 28.33 -12.96
CA SER A 285 3.84 28.72 -13.05
C SER A 285 4.62 28.40 -11.78
N VAL A 286 5.75 27.70 -11.95
CA VAL A 286 6.73 27.47 -10.88
C VAL A 286 7.24 28.81 -10.28
N GLN A 287 7.43 29.84 -11.11
CA GLN A 287 7.91 31.15 -10.64
C GLN A 287 6.86 31.86 -9.78
N CYS A 288 5.57 31.65 -10.09
CA CYS A 288 4.48 32.15 -9.25
C CYS A 288 4.51 31.51 -7.87
N LEU A 289 4.74 30.19 -7.78
CA LEU A 289 4.89 29.47 -6.51
C LEU A 289 6.01 30.08 -5.65
N MET A 290 7.16 30.45 -6.26
CA MET A 290 8.31 31.04 -5.54
C MET A 290 7.99 32.38 -4.87
N GLN A 291 6.83 32.95 -5.13
CA GLN A 291 6.36 34.18 -4.51
C GLN A 291 5.51 33.96 -3.24
N LEU A 292 5.31 32.71 -2.79
CA LEU A 292 4.40 32.36 -1.68
C LEU A 292 4.65 33.14 -0.37
N PHE A 293 5.91 33.47 -0.09
CA PHE A 293 6.30 34.20 1.13
C PHE A 293 6.54 35.71 0.91
N GLN A 294 6.23 36.23 -0.28
CA GLN A 294 6.36 37.66 -0.52
C GLN A 294 5.27 38.43 0.25
N PRO A 295 5.64 39.53 0.91
CA PRO A 295 4.70 40.30 1.75
C PRO A 295 3.60 41.01 0.94
N THR A 296 3.87 41.37 -0.31
CA THR A 296 2.92 42.03 -1.20
C THR A 296 2.71 41.14 -2.43
N PRO A 297 1.55 40.53 -2.61
CA PRO A 297 1.28 39.69 -3.77
C PRO A 297 1.18 40.60 -5.02
N GLN A 298 1.90 40.17 -6.08
CA GLN A 298 1.91 40.87 -7.35
C GLN A 298 0.71 40.52 -8.23
N TYR A 299 0.26 39.26 -8.14
CA TYR A 299 -0.83 38.68 -8.95
C TYR A 299 -1.86 38.04 -8.07
N THR A 300 -3.14 38.35 -8.34
CA THR A 300 -4.27 37.80 -7.57
C THR A 300 -5.34 37.22 -8.50
N CYS A 301 -6.21 36.43 -7.97
CA CYS A 301 -7.42 35.89 -8.63
C CYS A 301 -8.58 35.80 -7.64
N ASP A 302 -9.79 35.74 -8.19
CA ASP A 302 -10.99 35.47 -7.42
C ASP A 302 -11.22 33.95 -7.38
N VAL A 303 -11.78 33.44 -6.27
CA VAL A 303 -11.98 32.02 -6.01
C VAL A 303 -13.44 31.77 -5.70
N TYR A 304 -14.00 30.71 -6.30
CA TYR A 304 -15.38 30.32 -6.16
C TYR A 304 -15.49 28.88 -5.66
N LEU A 305 -16.54 28.63 -4.87
CA LEU A 305 -16.96 27.32 -4.41
C LEU A 305 -18.28 26.92 -5.07
N ARG A 306 -18.50 25.62 -5.25
CA ARG A 306 -19.77 25.07 -5.69
C ARG A 306 -20.49 24.47 -4.48
N GLU A 307 -21.58 25.09 -4.05
CA GLU A 307 -22.43 24.60 -2.96
C GLU A 307 -23.86 24.43 -3.46
N ASN A 308 -24.44 23.26 -3.24
CA ASN A 308 -25.80 22.92 -3.69
C ASN A 308 -26.07 23.20 -5.19
N GLY A 309 -25.04 23.00 -6.02
CA GLY A 309 -25.14 23.24 -7.47
C GLY A 309 -24.98 24.70 -7.89
N GLN A 310 -24.79 25.62 -6.96
CA GLN A 310 -24.54 27.06 -7.24
C GLN A 310 -23.08 27.42 -7.04
N PHE A 311 -22.56 28.32 -7.89
CA PHE A 311 -21.19 28.83 -7.80
C PHE A 311 -21.19 30.16 -7.05
N THR A 312 -20.56 30.16 -5.88
CA THR A 312 -20.50 31.33 -5.00
C THR A 312 -19.06 31.79 -4.83
N GLN A 313 -18.81 33.08 -5.01
CA GLN A 313 -17.49 33.65 -4.74
C GLN A 313 -17.21 33.56 -3.24
N CYS A 314 -16.21 32.78 -2.87
CA CYS A 314 -15.80 32.59 -1.47
C CYS A 314 -14.68 33.55 -1.06
N ALA A 315 -13.86 33.99 -2.03
CA ALA A 315 -12.76 34.90 -1.77
C ALA A 315 -12.40 35.72 -3.02
N SER A 316 -11.94 36.96 -2.81
CA SER A 316 -11.48 37.85 -3.86
C SER A 316 -10.04 38.29 -3.62
N ALA A 317 -9.34 38.62 -4.71
CA ALA A 317 -7.96 39.08 -4.70
C ALA A 317 -6.98 38.16 -3.93
N ILE A 318 -7.14 36.86 -4.08
CA ILE A 318 -6.27 35.85 -3.48
C ILE A 318 -4.95 35.81 -4.27
N PRO A 319 -3.78 35.77 -3.59
CA PRO A 319 -2.50 35.60 -4.26
C PRO A 319 -2.46 34.35 -5.14
N LYS A 320 -2.14 34.48 -6.42
CA LYS A 320 -2.01 33.31 -7.31
C LYS A 320 -0.94 32.35 -6.81
N SER A 321 0.09 32.80 -6.09
CA SER A 321 1.11 31.96 -5.47
C SER A 321 0.54 31.04 -4.38
N GLU A 322 -0.49 31.43 -3.68
CA GLU A 322 -1.19 30.59 -2.71
C GLU A 322 -2.00 29.49 -3.43
N MET A 323 -2.65 29.85 -4.55
CA MET A 323 -3.33 28.85 -5.39
C MET A 323 -2.34 27.84 -5.99
N CYS A 324 -1.18 28.30 -6.51
CA CYS A 324 -0.10 27.41 -6.97
C CYS A 324 0.32 26.42 -5.90
N ALA A 325 0.42 26.87 -4.65
CA ALA A 325 0.94 26.06 -3.55
C ALA A 325 -0.02 24.92 -3.17
N ILE A 326 -1.32 25.19 -3.15
CA ILE A 326 -2.34 24.20 -2.76
C ILE A 326 -2.92 23.40 -3.94
N CYS A 327 -2.69 23.82 -5.18
CA CYS A 327 -3.23 23.15 -6.38
C CYS A 327 -2.45 21.87 -6.70
N SER A 328 -3.15 20.75 -6.78
CA SER A 328 -2.63 19.48 -7.27
C SER A 328 -2.84 19.31 -8.77
N GLU A 329 -4.01 19.72 -9.25
CA GLU A 329 -4.47 19.52 -10.62
C GLU A 329 -5.27 20.71 -11.13
N VAL A 330 -5.06 21.07 -12.38
CA VAL A 330 -5.89 22.05 -13.13
C VAL A 330 -6.65 21.26 -14.20
N VAL A 331 -7.99 21.38 -14.22
CA VAL A 331 -8.86 20.65 -15.13
C VAL A 331 -9.39 21.58 -16.22
N TYR A 332 -9.21 21.15 -17.47
CA TYR A 332 -9.67 21.85 -18.67
C TYR A 332 -10.72 21.01 -19.39
N LYS A 333 -11.78 21.66 -19.89
CA LYS A 333 -12.79 20.98 -20.70
C LYS A 333 -12.28 20.71 -22.12
N ILE A 334 -12.43 19.48 -22.57
CA ILE A 334 -12.27 19.12 -23.99
C ILE A 334 -13.60 19.45 -24.69
N ASP A 335 -13.54 20.33 -25.70
CA ASP A 335 -14.70 20.67 -26.49
C ASP A 335 -14.88 19.65 -27.63
N GLN A 336 -15.96 18.87 -27.54
CA GLN A 336 -16.26 17.82 -28.53
C GLN A 336 -16.49 18.35 -29.93
N GLU A 337 -17.08 19.56 -30.07
CA GLU A 337 -17.25 20.18 -31.43
C GLU A 337 -15.88 20.42 -32.09
N PHE A 338 -14.86 20.62 -31.30
CA PHE A 338 -13.52 20.86 -31.77
C PHE A 338 -12.82 19.58 -32.26
N LEU A 339 -13.08 18.44 -31.64
CA LEU A 339 -12.57 17.15 -32.04
C LEU A 339 -13.33 16.56 -33.23
N SER A 340 -14.57 16.99 -33.50
CA SER A 340 -15.46 16.43 -34.53
C SER A 340 -15.12 16.85 -35.96
N SER A 341 -14.21 17.80 -36.17
CA SER A 341 -13.82 18.35 -37.48
C SER A 341 -12.73 17.56 -38.20
N SER A 342 -12.50 16.31 -37.89
CA SER A 342 -11.46 15.49 -38.49
C SER A 342 -11.77 15.14 -39.93
N ARG A 343 -10.85 15.53 -40.87
CA ARG A 343 -10.78 14.99 -42.20
C ARG A 343 -9.73 13.88 -42.28
N PRO A 344 -9.93 12.88 -43.17
CA PRO A 344 -8.95 11.83 -43.36
C PRO A 344 -7.60 12.43 -43.81
N TYR A 345 -6.51 11.95 -43.22
CA TYR A 345 -5.15 12.24 -43.68
C TYR A 345 -4.95 11.67 -45.05
N LYS A 346 -4.28 12.40 -45.95
CA LYS A 346 -3.83 11.86 -47.24
C LYS A 346 -2.48 11.17 -47.04
N TRP A 347 -2.48 9.86 -47.11
CA TRP A 347 -1.29 9.02 -46.98
C TRP A 347 -0.63 8.71 -48.35
N GLU A 348 -0.67 9.67 -49.29
CA GLU A 348 -0.26 9.47 -50.67
C GLU A 348 1.19 8.99 -50.87
N ASN A 349 2.04 9.09 -49.83
CA ASN A 349 3.47 8.77 -49.90
C ASN A 349 3.91 7.65 -48.98
N MET A 350 3.01 6.85 -48.42
CA MET A 350 3.37 5.72 -47.54
C MET A 350 3.39 4.40 -48.35
N ASP A 351 4.24 3.46 -47.91
CA ASP A 351 4.25 2.10 -48.42
C ASP A 351 2.87 1.45 -48.32
N ALA A 352 2.50 0.66 -49.35
CA ALA A 352 1.20 0.01 -49.42
C ALA A 352 0.91 -0.95 -48.27
N GLU A 353 1.95 -1.44 -47.58
CA GLU A 353 1.81 -2.26 -46.36
C GLU A 353 1.43 -1.44 -45.13
N VAL A 354 1.78 -0.15 -45.09
CA VAL A 354 1.51 0.77 -44.00
C VAL A 354 0.17 1.46 -44.17
N GLN A 355 -0.23 1.75 -45.40
CA GLN A 355 -1.51 2.41 -45.68
C GLN A 355 -2.76 1.70 -45.12
N PRO A 356 -2.87 0.37 -45.15
CA PRO A 356 -4.03 -0.32 -44.56
C PRO A 356 -4.11 -0.23 -43.03
N MET A 357 -2.97 0.00 -42.35
CA MET A 357 -2.93 0.12 -40.89
C MET A 357 -3.36 1.51 -40.39
N ILE A 358 -3.34 2.52 -41.26
CA ILE A 358 -3.58 3.93 -40.91
C ILE A 358 -4.78 4.52 -41.69
N THR A 359 -5.63 3.68 -42.28
CA THR A 359 -6.76 4.09 -43.10
C THR A 359 -7.96 4.65 -42.35
N HIS A 360 -7.98 4.57 -41.02
CA HIS A 360 -9.09 5.07 -40.26
C HIS A 360 -8.81 6.46 -39.69
N ASP A 361 -9.76 7.36 -39.80
CA ASP A 361 -9.75 8.61 -39.05
C ASP A 361 -9.58 8.29 -37.58
N PRO A 362 -8.56 8.88 -36.89
CA PRO A 362 -8.42 8.65 -35.45
C PRO A 362 -9.69 9.11 -34.73
N VAL A 363 -10.35 8.19 -34.05
CA VAL A 363 -11.61 8.44 -33.35
C VAL A 363 -11.31 9.12 -32.00
N LYS A 364 -10.64 10.29 -32.05
CA LYS A 364 -10.29 11.08 -30.88
C LYS A 364 -11.51 11.40 -30.01
N MET A 365 -12.65 11.62 -30.65
CA MET A 365 -13.91 11.92 -29.95
C MET A 365 -14.33 10.76 -29.06
N GLU A 366 -14.34 9.54 -29.60
CA GLU A 366 -14.70 8.35 -28.83
C GLU A 366 -13.68 8.12 -27.70
N MET A 367 -12.39 8.23 -28.01
CA MET A 367 -11.31 8.05 -27.04
C MET A 367 -11.43 9.02 -25.86
N PHE A 368 -11.67 10.33 -26.10
CA PHE A 368 -11.75 11.34 -25.05
C PHE A 368 -13.17 11.56 -24.50
N ALA A 369 -14.18 10.88 -25.02
CA ALA A 369 -15.52 10.91 -24.42
C ALA A 369 -15.49 10.31 -23.01
N ASP A 370 -14.80 9.18 -22.84
CA ASP A 370 -14.78 8.39 -21.61
C ASP A 370 -13.40 8.27 -20.96
N ASN A 371 -12.37 8.94 -21.51
CA ASN A 371 -11.01 8.95 -20.98
C ASN A 371 -10.48 10.37 -20.83
N ASP A 372 -9.75 10.62 -19.77
CA ASP A 372 -9.10 11.92 -19.52
C ASP A 372 -7.61 11.87 -19.92
N LEU A 373 -7.10 12.96 -20.44
CA LEU A 373 -5.68 13.12 -20.75
C LEU A 373 -4.98 13.90 -19.62
N LEU A 374 -3.83 13.41 -19.15
CA LEU A 374 -3.07 13.97 -18.06
C LEU A 374 -1.67 14.40 -18.51
N ASP A 375 -1.32 15.67 -18.35
CA ASP A 375 0.06 16.18 -18.53
C ASP A 375 0.70 16.35 -17.16
N PHE A 376 1.65 15.46 -16.83
CA PHE A 376 2.38 15.53 -15.57
C PHE A 376 3.54 16.51 -15.67
N PRO A 377 3.81 17.29 -14.58
CA PRO A 377 5.04 18.06 -14.49
C PRO A 377 6.25 17.12 -14.64
N GLY A 378 7.32 17.61 -15.28
CA GLY A 378 8.48 16.78 -15.54
C GLY A 378 9.19 16.30 -14.28
N ALA A 379 9.56 15.03 -14.26
CA ALA A 379 10.31 14.45 -13.16
C ALA A 379 11.62 15.20 -12.91
N ARG A 380 11.95 15.44 -11.65
CA ARG A 380 13.12 16.20 -11.21
C ARG A 380 14.07 15.30 -10.42
N SER A 381 15.37 15.42 -10.65
CA SER A 381 16.38 14.71 -9.87
C SER A 381 16.35 15.16 -8.40
N ARG A 382 16.54 14.20 -7.48
CA ARG A 382 16.70 14.48 -6.05
C ARG A 382 18.02 15.23 -5.81
N GLN A 383 18.03 16.11 -4.81
CA GLN A 383 19.24 16.82 -4.39
C GLN A 383 19.58 16.36 -2.99
N HIS A 384 20.82 15.92 -2.80
CA HIS A 384 21.33 15.55 -1.46
C HIS A 384 22.01 16.79 -0.84
N GLU A 385 21.20 17.82 -0.56
CA GLU A 385 21.67 19.08 0.01
C GLU A 385 21.72 19.02 1.55
N LYS A 386 22.35 20.05 2.16
CA LYS A 386 22.33 20.20 3.62
C LYS A 386 21.18 21.10 4.06
N LEU A 387 20.54 20.77 5.19
CA LEU A 387 19.45 21.53 5.79
C LEU A 387 19.80 23.00 6.05
N GLU A 388 21.06 23.31 6.34
CA GLU A 388 21.53 24.71 6.50
C GLU A 388 21.26 25.62 5.29
N LYS A 389 21.19 25.05 4.09
CA LYS A 389 20.88 25.81 2.86
C LYS A 389 19.38 26.22 2.77
N VAL A 390 18.53 25.60 3.54
CA VAL A 390 17.08 25.83 3.54
C VAL A 390 16.66 27.02 4.45
N SER A 391 17.58 27.55 5.23
CA SER A 391 17.33 28.65 6.18
C SER A 391 16.73 29.92 5.54
N LYS A 392 16.82 30.06 4.21
CA LYS A 392 16.14 31.10 3.44
C LYS A 392 14.79 30.63 2.94
N ALA A 393 13.70 31.36 3.23
CA ALA A 393 12.31 30.99 2.90
C ALA A 393 12.09 30.58 1.43
N ASN A 394 12.81 31.17 0.49
CA ASN A 394 12.67 30.88 -0.95
C ASN A 394 13.27 29.51 -1.33
N ASN A 395 14.26 29.01 -0.60
CA ASN A 395 14.87 27.72 -0.92
C ASN A 395 13.96 26.53 -0.56
N ILE A 396 13.13 26.63 0.47
CA ILE A 396 12.19 25.57 0.85
C ILE A 396 11.16 25.30 -0.26
N LEU A 397 10.77 26.29 -1.03
CA LEU A 397 9.78 26.14 -2.10
C LEU A 397 10.31 25.31 -3.28
N ASP A 398 11.62 25.35 -3.56
CA ASP A 398 12.24 24.51 -4.56
C ASP A 398 12.19 23.02 -4.15
N PHE A 399 12.41 22.72 -2.86
CA PHE A 399 12.32 21.37 -2.31
C PHE A 399 10.87 20.91 -2.21
N PHE A 400 9.97 21.76 -1.75
CA PHE A 400 8.53 21.49 -1.76
C PHE A 400 8.04 21.13 -3.17
N LEU A 401 8.49 21.84 -4.20
CA LEU A 401 8.13 21.55 -5.58
C LEU A 401 8.64 20.18 -6.04
N ARG A 402 9.86 19.77 -5.61
CA ARG A 402 10.41 18.43 -5.94
C ARG A 402 9.59 17.32 -5.29
N GLY A 403 9.33 17.45 -4.00
CA GLY A 403 8.46 16.53 -3.29
C GLY A 403 7.04 16.48 -3.87
N LYS A 404 6.47 17.63 -4.21
CA LYS A 404 5.17 17.77 -4.86
C LYS A 404 5.10 16.99 -6.18
N VAL A 405 6.09 17.15 -7.06
CA VAL A 405 6.12 16.48 -8.37
C VAL A 405 6.25 14.95 -8.24
N ALA A 406 7.11 14.47 -7.35
CA ALA A 406 7.26 13.05 -7.08
C ALA A 406 6.00 12.46 -6.43
N TYR A 407 5.45 13.16 -5.45
CA TYR A 407 4.23 12.77 -4.77
C TYR A 407 3.04 12.64 -5.73
N LEU A 408 2.85 13.59 -6.65
CA LEU A 408 1.73 13.58 -7.59
C LEU A 408 1.73 12.30 -8.44
N PHE A 409 2.86 11.88 -9.00
CA PHE A 409 2.93 10.65 -9.78
C PHE A 409 2.57 9.42 -8.93
N ASN A 410 3.16 9.31 -7.74
CA ASN A 410 2.89 8.22 -6.81
C ASN A 410 1.41 8.16 -6.40
N LYS A 411 0.80 9.31 -6.09
CA LYS A 411 -0.61 9.42 -5.74
C LYS A 411 -1.52 8.87 -6.85
N TYR A 412 -1.32 9.35 -8.09
CA TYR A 412 -2.13 8.89 -9.22
C TYR A 412 -1.93 7.41 -9.56
N ASN A 413 -0.71 6.91 -9.36
CA ASN A 413 -0.43 5.48 -9.51
C ASN A 413 -1.19 4.65 -8.46
N GLU A 414 -1.12 5.03 -7.19
CA GLU A 414 -1.81 4.33 -6.10
C GLU A 414 -3.34 4.44 -6.14
N GLU A 415 -3.87 5.55 -6.66
CA GLU A 415 -5.31 5.81 -6.80
C GLU A 415 -5.91 5.26 -8.10
N MET A 416 -5.16 4.44 -8.86
CA MET A 416 -5.57 3.92 -10.18
C MET A 416 -5.97 5.03 -11.16
N GLY A 417 -5.37 6.21 -11.03
CA GLY A 417 -5.64 7.38 -11.86
C GLY A 417 -4.88 7.38 -13.19
N ILE A 418 -3.84 6.55 -13.33
CA ILE A 418 -3.05 6.36 -14.56
C ILE A 418 -3.35 4.97 -15.12
N ASN A 419 -4.13 4.91 -16.21
CA ASN A 419 -4.55 3.66 -16.83
C ASN A 419 -3.82 3.37 -18.14
N ILE A 420 -3.30 4.42 -18.80
CA ILE A 420 -2.30 4.32 -19.86
C ILE A 420 -1.15 5.26 -19.52
N LEU A 421 0.07 4.78 -19.67
CA LEU A 421 1.28 5.58 -19.44
C LEU A 421 2.03 5.81 -20.75
N LEU A 422 2.11 7.09 -21.17
CA LEU A 422 2.89 7.56 -22.30
C LEU A 422 4.24 8.02 -21.77
N TYR A 423 5.20 7.11 -21.73
CA TYR A 423 6.56 7.39 -21.24
C TYR A 423 7.37 8.08 -22.33
N CYS A 424 7.68 9.37 -22.13
CA CYS A 424 8.38 10.22 -23.09
C CYS A 424 9.86 10.37 -22.75
N HIS A 425 10.73 10.19 -23.73
CA HIS A 425 12.16 10.41 -23.63
C HIS A 425 12.75 10.98 -24.94
N HIS A 426 13.89 11.66 -24.86
CA HIS A 426 14.61 12.16 -26.03
C HIS A 426 16.04 11.56 -26.11
N ASN A 427 16.83 11.93 -27.15
CA ASN A 427 18.13 11.33 -27.45
C ASN A 427 19.31 11.77 -26.56
N LYS A 428 19.08 12.70 -25.62
CA LYS A 428 20.12 13.24 -24.71
C LYS A 428 19.68 13.16 -23.26
N ASP A 429 18.94 12.11 -22.89
CA ASP A 429 18.54 11.96 -21.51
C ASP A 429 19.74 11.65 -20.63
N ASN A 430 20.02 12.54 -19.68
CA ASN A 430 20.87 12.26 -18.56
C ASN A 430 20.05 11.49 -17.54
N GLU A 431 20.66 10.54 -16.85
CA GLU A 431 20.04 9.77 -15.78
C GLU A 431 19.26 10.68 -14.82
N VAL A 432 17.98 10.40 -14.65
CA VAL A 432 17.20 10.83 -13.50
C VAL A 432 17.13 9.62 -12.58
N ASN A 433 17.94 9.65 -11.53
CA ASN A 433 18.06 8.58 -10.55
C ASN A 433 16.71 8.25 -9.95
N TYR A 434 15.97 7.32 -10.12
CA TYR A 434 14.66 6.86 -9.65
C TYR A 434 13.51 6.83 -10.66
N LEU A 435 13.71 7.33 -11.88
CA LEU A 435 12.63 7.34 -12.87
C LEU A 435 12.22 5.92 -13.30
N TYR A 436 13.19 5.02 -13.41
CA TYR A 436 12.96 3.61 -13.73
C TYR A 436 12.21 2.88 -12.60
N GLU A 437 12.45 3.25 -11.33
CA GLU A 437 11.74 2.70 -10.18
C GLU A 437 10.25 3.09 -10.22
N LEU A 438 9.95 4.35 -10.55
CA LEU A 438 8.57 4.82 -10.71
C LEU A 438 7.85 4.08 -11.86
N LEU A 439 8.57 3.81 -12.95
CA LEU A 439 8.04 3.07 -14.09
C LEU A 439 7.78 1.60 -13.72
N GLU A 440 8.73 0.95 -13.04
CA GLU A 440 8.59 -0.42 -12.53
C GLU A 440 7.41 -0.54 -11.57
N ASP A 441 7.31 0.39 -10.61
CA ASP A 441 6.20 0.48 -9.67
C ASP A 441 4.84 0.59 -10.39
N TRP A 442 4.75 1.40 -11.43
CA TRP A 442 3.52 1.52 -12.20
C TRP A 442 3.21 0.23 -12.97
N VAL A 443 4.21 -0.38 -13.61
CA VAL A 443 4.04 -1.66 -14.30
C VAL A 443 3.55 -2.75 -13.33
N CYS A 444 4.20 -2.89 -12.19
CA CYS A 444 3.84 -3.90 -11.19
C CYS A 444 2.45 -3.66 -10.57
N ASN A 445 2.08 -2.40 -10.34
CA ASN A 445 0.79 -2.09 -9.68
C ASN A 445 -0.40 -2.14 -10.65
N TYR A 446 -0.21 -1.75 -11.90
CA TYR A 446 -1.32 -1.60 -12.85
C TYR A 446 -1.35 -2.67 -13.94
N VAL A 447 -0.19 -3.05 -14.50
CA VAL A 447 -0.15 -4.04 -15.59
C VAL A 447 -0.02 -5.46 -15.06
N GLY A 448 0.90 -5.71 -14.13
CA GLY A 448 1.11 -6.99 -13.47
C GLY A 448 2.54 -7.16 -12.95
N ARG A 449 2.68 -7.87 -11.84
CA ARG A 449 3.98 -8.11 -11.16
C ARG A 449 4.84 -9.09 -11.94
N ASP A 450 4.23 -10.12 -12.48
CA ASP A 450 4.90 -11.15 -13.27
C ASP A 450 4.37 -11.22 -14.71
N CYS A 451 4.97 -12.04 -15.53
CA CYS A 451 4.57 -12.19 -16.94
C CYS A 451 3.16 -12.76 -17.11
N HIS A 452 2.67 -13.58 -16.18
CA HIS A 452 1.34 -14.18 -16.23
C HIS A 452 0.25 -13.13 -15.96
N GLU A 453 0.39 -12.32 -14.90
CA GLU A 453 -0.52 -11.21 -14.62
C GLU A 453 -0.56 -10.19 -15.78
N ARG A 454 0.62 -9.88 -16.36
CA ARG A 454 0.70 -9.02 -17.54
C ARG A 454 0.01 -9.61 -18.77
N GLN A 455 0.13 -10.92 -18.98
CA GLN A 455 -0.58 -11.63 -20.04
C GLN A 455 -2.10 -11.56 -19.84
N GLU A 456 -2.60 -11.79 -18.62
CA GLU A 456 -4.03 -11.65 -18.29
C GLU A 456 -4.52 -10.22 -18.59
N LYS A 457 -3.77 -9.21 -18.17
CA LYS A 457 -4.12 -7.81 -18.43
C LYS A 457 -4.19 -7.51 -19.92
N LEU A 458 -3.20 -7.95 -20.69
CA LEU A 458 -3.16 -7.74 -22.15
C LEU A 458 -4.24 -8.53 -22.89
N ALA A 459 -4.74 -9.63 -22.33
CA ALA A 459 -5.90 -10.32 -22.90
C ALA A 459 -7.17 -9.43 -22.90
N ILE A 460 -7.29 -8.49 -21.94
CA ILE A 460 -8.37 -7.51 -21.88
C ILE A 460 -8.03 -6.28 -22.74
N THR A 461 -6.85 -5.68 -22.53
CA THR A 461 -6.47 -4.41 -23.17
C THR A 461 -6.00 -4.56 -24.60
N LYS A 462 -5.87 -5.80 -25.12
CA LYS A 462 -5.42 -6.17 -26.47
C LYS A 462 -4.00 -5.72 -26.82
N LYS A 463 -3.57 -4.55 -26.34
CA LYS A 463 -2.21 -4.00 -26.48
C LYS A 463 -1.70 -3.55 -25.10
N SER A 464 -0.40 -3.32 -25.00
CA SER A 464 0.24 -2.80 -23.81
C SER A 464 -0.31 -1.43 -23.42
N PRO A 465 -0.70 -1.18 -22.17
CA PRO A 465 -1.04 0.16 -21.70
C PRO A 465 0.20 1.04 -21.42
N LEU A 466 1.41 0.50 -21.51
CA LEU A 466 2.66 1.24 -21.49
C LEU A 466 3.10 1.57 -22.92
N PHE A 467 3.21 2.85 -23.23
CA PHE A 467 3.71 3.36 -24.51
C PHE A 467 5.07 4.01 -24.28
N ASN A 468 6.12 3.47 -24.88
CA ASN A 468 7.45 4.06 -24.85
C ASN A 468 7.62 4.97 -26.07
N ILE A 469 7.68 6.31 -25.85
CA ILE A 469 7.64 7.30 -26.94
C ILE A 469 8.97 8.06 -27.02
N GLY A 470 9.72 7.81 -28.09
CA GLY A 470 10.92 8.54 -28.44
C GLY A 470 10.58 9.86 -29.15
N THR A 471 10.50 10.94 -28.38
CA THR A 471 10.18 12.29 -28.86
C THR A 471 11.38 12.97 -29.52
N MET A 472 11.15 14.09 -30.20
CA MET A 472 12.18 14.86 -30.92
C MET A 472 12.98 14.03 -31.91
N PHE A 473 12.32 13.09 -32.60
CA PHE A 473 12.95 12.15 -33.53
C PHE A 473 13.59 12.87 -34.71
N ASN A 474 13.16 14.10 -35.07
CA ASN A 474 13.83 14.97 -36.06
C ASN A 474 15.32 15.14 -35.77
N LEU A 475 15.73 15.23 -34.46
CA LEU A 475 17.14 15.38 -34.12
C LEU A 475 17.99 14.14 -34.42
N ASP A 476 17.35 12.96 -34.40
CA ASP A 476 18.00 11.70 -34.74
C ASP A 476 18.13 11.52 -36.27
N MET A 477 17.26 12.17 -37.05
CA MET A 477 17.27 12.14 -38.51
C MET A 477 18.19 13.19 -39.15
N GLU A 478 18.55 14.25 -38.42
CA GLU A 478 19.39 15.33 -38.92
C GLU A 478 20.80 14.89 -39.29
N MET A 479 21.35 15.46 -40.35
CA MET A 479 22.75 15.25 -40.73
C MET A 479 23.70 16.05 -39.83
N ASN A 480 24.64 15.41 -39.19
CA ASN A 480 25.67 16.08 -38.40
C ASN A 480 26.71 16.73 -39.32
N LYS A 481 26.87 18.05 -39.24
CA LYS A 481 27.87 18.79 -40.04
C LYS A 481 29.28 18.29 -39.68
N GLY A 482 30.01 17.82 -40.70
CA GLY A 482 31.41 17.38 -40.53
C GLY A 482 31.61 15.92 -40.18
N THR A 483 30.58 15.10 -40.11
CA THR A 483 30.68 13.64 -39.87
C THR A 483 30.49 12.90 -41.19
N GLU A 484 31.35 11.94 -41.46
CA GLU A 484 31.21 11.06 -42.63
C GLU A 484 29.99 10.14 -42.40
N MET A 485 28.98 10.25 -43.26
CA MET A 485 27.70 9.51 -43.14
C MET A 485 27.85 8.11 -43.75
N THR A 486 28.33 7.19 -42.93
CA THR A 486 28.42 5.76 -43.24
C THR A 486 27.31 4.98 -42.49
N GLU A 487 26.95 3.81 -43.02
CA GLU A 487 25.99 2.91 -42.32
C GLU A 487 26.43 2.67 -40.87
N LYS A 488 27.73 2.49 -40.63
CA LYS A 488 28.28 2.27 -39.31
C LYS A 488 28.08 3.48 -38.38
N SER A 489 28.26 4.70 -38.87
CA SER A 489 28.08 5.92 -38.03
C SER A 489 26.62 6.17 -37.70
N ILE A 490 25.72 5.82 -38.61
CA ILE A 490 24.27 5.91 -38.37
C ILE A 490 23.82 4.82 -37.42
N ASP A 491 24.28 3.58 -37.57
CA ASP A 491 23.98 2.48 -36.66
C ASP A 491 24.41 2.77 -35.23
N GLN A 492 25.59 3.40 -35.04
CA GLN A 492 26.03 3.89 -33.74
C GLN A 492 25.08 4.92 -33.10
N ARG A 493 24.36 5.71 -33.93
CA ARG A 493 23.33 6.64 -33.45
C ARG A 493 22.15 5.89 -32.84
N TRP A 494 21.71 4.80 -33.47
CA TRP A 494 20.64 3.94 -33.00
C TRP A 494 21.05 3.18 -31.72
N ILE A 495 22.28 2.69 -31.64
CA ILE A 495 22.83 2.12 -30.44
C ILE A 495 22.84 3.16 -29.30
N GLY A 496 23.30 4.38 -29.58
CA GLY A 496 23.24 5.48 -28.61
C GLY A 496 21.83 5.77 -28.11
N ARG A 497 20.86 5.83 -29.01
CA ARG A 497 19.47 6.13 -28.70
C ARG A 497 18.78 5.00 -27.94
N PHE A 498 18.84 3.77 -28.46
CA PHE A 498 17.99 2.69 -27.98
C PHE A 498 18.70 1.79 -26.95
N GLU A 499 19.99 1.54 -27.07
CA GLU A 499 20.72 0.79 -26.08
C GLU A 499 21.15 1.66 -24.91
N THR A 500 21.81 2.81 -25.16
CA THR A 500 22.34 3.62 -24.08
C THR A 500 21.25 4.40 -23.36
N VAL A 501 20.40 5.12 -24.09
CA VAL A 501 19.36 5.94 -23.46
C VAL A 501 18.21 5.06 -22.99
N VAL A 502 17.56 4.31 -23.89
CA VAL A 502 16.33 3.59 -23.54
C VAL A 502 16.62 2.39 -22.65
N ASN A 503 17.43 1.42 -23.12
CA ASN A 503 17.62 0.18 -22.36
C ASN A 503 18.40 0.39 -21.06
N LYS A 504 19.50 1.20 -21.07
CA LYS A 504 20.33 1.36 -19.88
C LYS A 504 19.86 2.46 -18.93
N GLN A 505 19.49 3.64 -19.45
CA GLN A 505 19.14 4.78 -18.59
C GLN A 505 17.66 4.85 -18.22
N CYS A 506 16.75 4.55 -19.15
CA CYS A 506 15.31 4.66 -18.92
C CYS A 506 14.72 3.39 -18.29
N PHE A 507 15.12 2.21 -18.78
CA PHE A 507 14.51 0.94 -18.37
C PHE A 507 15.36 0.12 -17.42
N HIS A 508 16.64 0.44 -17.26
CA HIS A 508 17.58 -0.38 -16.47
C HIS A 508 17.46 -1.88 -16.80
N ARG A 509 17.42 -2.20 -18.09
CA ARG A 509 17.14 -3.55 -18.65
C ARG A 509 17.92 -4.69 -18.01
N GLU A 510 19.11 -4.42 -17.47
CA GLU A 510 19.94 -5.45 -16.83
C GLU A 510 19.41 -5.88 -15.46
N THR A 511 18.71 -5.00 -14.75
CA THR A 511 18.24 -5.20 -13.38
C THR A 511 16.72 -5.42 -13.30
N VAL A 512 15.96 -4.85 -14.23
CA VAL A 512 14.49 -4.88 -14.24
C VAL A 512 13.99 -6.06 -15.08
N ASP A 513 13.13 -6.88 -14.50
CA ASP A 513 12.66 -8.15 -15.12
C ASP A 513 11.67 -7.94 -16.26
N TRP A 514 10.67 -7.08 -16.09
CA TRP A 514 9.56 -6.92 -17.05
C TRP A 514 10.00 -6.53 -18.46
N VAL A 515 11.16 -5.91 -18.61
CA VAL A 515 11.67 -5.48 -19.94
C VAL A 515 12.09 -6.67 -20.81
N LYS A 516 12.50 -7.80 -20.21
CA LYS A 516 12.94 -9.03 -20.87
C LYS A 516 11.90 -10.14 -20.87
N ASN A 517 10.94 -10.07 -19.95
CA ASN A 517 9.94 -11.10 -19.69
C ASN A 517 8.55 -10.45 -19.69
N TRP A 518 8.14 -9.79 -20.80
CA TRP A 518 6.94 -8.96 -20.80
C TRP A 518 5.67 -9.77 -20.54
N THR A 519 5.25 -10.64 -21.46
CA THR A 519 4.09 -11.54 -21.26
C THR A 519 4.49 -13.01 -21.19
N ARG A 520 5.76 -13.33 -21.51
CA ARG A 520 6.36 -14.66 -21.41
C ARG A 520 7.84 -14.52 -21.09
N GLU A 521 8.42 -15.57 -20.55
CA GLU A 521 9.87 -15.63 -20.38
C GLU A 521 10.61 -15.46 -21.72
N GLY A 522 11.56 -14.54 -21.73
CA GLY A 522 12.37 -14.22 -22.92
C GLY A 522 11.67 -13.37 -23.99
N GLU A 523 10.47 -12.85 -23.74
CA GLU A 523 9.75 -11.94 -24.61
C GLU A 523 10.06 -10.49 -24.20
N ASP A 524 10.76 -9.77 -25.08
CA ASP A 524 11.09 -8.37 -24.85
C ASP A 524 9.86 -7.46 -24.90
N PHE A 525 9.82 -6.43 -24.06
CA PHE A 525 8.86 -5.34 -24.18
C PHE A 525 9.11 -4.56 -25.48
N ASN A 526 8.12 -4.47 -26.35
CA ASN A 526 8.26 -3.95 -27.71
C ASN A 526 7.22 -2.87 -28.11
N ASN A 527 6.49 -2.30 -27.17
CA ASN A 527 5.48 -1.26 -27.46
C ASN A 527 6.10 0.13 -27.48
N SER A 528 7.01 0.36 -28.45
CA SER A 528 7.73 1.62 -28.65
C SER A 528 7.30 2.35 -29.91
N TYR A 529 7.35 3.68 -29.83
CA TYR A 529 6.97 4.61 -30.89
C TYR A 529 7.99 5.73 -31.00
N VAL A 530 8.04 6.39 -32.15
CA VAL A 530 8.83 7.61 -32.34
C VAL A 530 7.92 8.76 -32.77
N LEU A 531 8.19 9.95 -32.26
CA LEU A 531 7.46 11.17 -32.55
C LEU A 531 8.45 12.25 -33.01
N ARG A 532 8.29 12.70 -34.23
CA ARG A 532 9.04 13.82 -34.78
C ARG A 532 8.36 15.14 -34.38
N ASP A 533 9.14 16.12 -34.03
CA ASP A 533 8.61 17.45 -33.79
C ASP A 533 8.42 18.16 -35.15
N TYR A 534 7.18 18.16 -35.66
CA TYR A 534 6.81 18.61 -36.98
C TYR A 534 7.29 20.05 -37.24
N LYS A 535 7.01 20.97 -36.35
CA LYS A 535 7.33 22.40 -36.47
C LYS A 535 8.83 22.72 -36.44
N PHE A 536 9.62 21.85 -35.82
CA PHE A 536 11.06 22.01 -35.67
C PHE A 536 11.85 21.13 -36.63
N SER A 537 11.19 20.56 -37.65
CA SER A 537 11.81 19.71 -38.67
C SER A 537 12.29 20.50 -39.89
N THR A 538 12.48 21.80 -39.82
CA THR A 538 12.89 22.69 -40.89
C THR A 538 14.26 22.36 -41.52
N ASN A 539 15.10 21.60 -40.80
CA ASN A 539 16.36 21.08 -41.32
C ASN A 539 16.17 19.85 -42.25
N LEU A 540 15.04 19.18 -42.14
CA LEU A 540 14.70 17.94 -42.85
C LEU A 540 13.74 18.15 -44.02
N PHE A 541 12.85 19.15 -43.90
CA PHE A 541 11.77 19.41 -44.84
C PHE A 541 11.67 20.90 -45.20
N ASP A 542 11.21 21.15 -46.43
CA ASP A 542 10.90 22.49 -46.96
C ASP A 542 9.42 22.82 -46.73
N GLY A 543 9.08 24.11 -46.94
CA GLY A 543 7.71 24.61 -47.05
C GLY A 543 7.05 25.04 -45.75
N PHE A 544 7.54 24.64 -44.60
CA PHE A 544 6.88 24.94 -43.33
C PHE A 544 6.80 26.45 -43.05
N GLU A 545 7.88 27.20 -43.31
CA GLU A 545 7.90 28.66 -43.14
C GLU A 545 7.05 29.42 -44.18
N GLU A 546 6.93 28.87 -45.39
CA GLU A 546 6.20 29.48 -46.50
C GLU A 546 4.72 29.18 -46.53
N CYS A 547 4.35 27.92 -46.26
CA CYS A 547 2.98 27.40 -46.41
C CYS A 547 2.36 26.94 -45.11
N GLY A 548 3.15 26.76 -44.01
CA GLY A 548 2.71 26.19 -42.76
C GLY A 548 2.62 24.65 -42.75
N TYR A 549 3.10 23.99 -43.81
CA TYR A 549 3.18 22.53 -43.96
C TYR A 549 4.40 22.11 -44.78
N GLU A 550 4.82 20.87 -44.68
CA GLU A 550 5.99 20.32 -45.41
C GLU A 550 5.67 20.08 -46.88
N THR A 551 6.46 20.64 -47.78
CA THR A 551 6.28 20.55 -49.24
C THR A 551 7.33 19.71 -49.97
N GLY A 552 8.47 19.42 -49.31
CA GLY A 552 9.54 18.63 -49.91
C GLY A 552 10.56 18.18 -48.88
N SER A 553 11.28 17.10 -49.16
CA SER A 553 12.36 16.59 -48.27
C SER A 553 13.70 17.23 -48.66
N LYS A 554 14.47 17.69 -47.68
CA LYS A 554 15.85 18.14 -47.83
C LYS A 554 16.86 16.98 -47.76
N MET A 555 16.41 15.81 -47.35
CA MET A 555 17.24 14.61 -47.32
C MET A 555 17.38 14.01 -48.73
N SER A 556 18.60 13.61 -49.10
CA SER A 556 18.77 12.82 -50.34
C SER A 556 18.19 11.42 -50.16
N ASP A 557 17.66 10.85 -51.25
CA ASP A 557 17.11 9.49 -51.20
C ASP A 557 18.12 8.47 -50.70
N ALA A 558 19.39 8.59 -51.04
CA ALA A 558 20.43 7.69 -50.54
C ALA A 558 20.62 7.78 -49.01
N TYR A 559 20.58 8.99 -48.47
CA TYR A 559 20.66 9.20 -47.02
C TYR A 559 19.43 8.64 -46.34
N TYR A 560 18.23 8.95 -46.82
CA TYR A 560 16.98 8.45 -46.29
C TYR A 560 16.93 6.93 -46.27
N GLN A 561 17.29 6.25 -47.36
CA GLN A 561 17.29 4.78 -47.42
C GLN A 561 18.35 4.17 -46.48
N MET A 562 19.50 4.82 -46.33
CA MET A 562 20.52 4.35 -45.36
C MET A 562 20.07 4.46 -43.92
N MET A 563 19.43 5.56 -43.57
CA MET A 563 18.82 5.77 -42.27
C MET A 563 17.74 4.73 -41.97
N ARG A 564 16.81 4.54 -42.92
CA ARG A 564 15.74 3.54 -42.82
C ARG A 564 16.28 2.13 -42.64
N LYS A 565 17.22 1.73 -43.50
CA LYS A 565 17.83 0.39 -43.47
C LYS A 565 18.51 0.14 -42.13
N THR A 566 19.37 1.05 -41.69
CA THR A 566 20.09 0.88 -40.41
C THR A 566 19.16 0.90 -39.21
N PHE A 567 18.09 1.68 -39.22
CA PHE A 567 17.08 1.67 -38.13
C PHE A 567 16.36 0.32 -38.07
N VAL A 568 15.84 -0.16 -39.23
CA VAL A 568 15.06 -1.40 -39.28
C VAL A 568 15.91 -2.65 -38.99
N GLU A 569 17.20 -2.65 -39.40
CA GLU A 569 18.09 -3.79 -39.19
C GLU A 569 18.74 -3.81 -37.79
N ASN A 570 18.74 -2.69 -37.04
CA ASN A 570 19.39 -2.58 -35.76
C ASN A 570 18.76 -3.52 -34.69
N GLU A 571 19.58 -4.28 -33.97
CA GLU A 571 19.16 -5.29 -32.99
C GLU A 571 18.41 -4.70 -31.79
N HIS A 572 18.79 -3.48 -31.35
CA HIS A 572 18.14 -2.82 -30.22
C HIS A 572 16.78 -2.23 -30.62
N VAL A 573 16.64 -1.77 -31.87
CA VAL A 573 15.37 -1.32 -32.44
C VAL A 573 14.39 -2.50 -32.52
N LYS A 574 14.85 -3.65 -33.07
CA LYS A 574 14.00 -4.86 -33.20
C LYS A 574 13.46 -5.37 -31.85
N LYS A 575 14.20 -5.15 -30.78
CA LYS A 575 13.74 -5.55 -29.43
C LYS A 575 12.68 -4.61 -28.84
N LEU A 576 12.73 -3.32 -29.20
CA LEU A 576 11.87 -2.29 -28.60
C LEU A 576 10.63 -1.99 -29.43
N PHE A 577 10.64 -2.28 -30.74
CA PHE A 577 9.56 -1.95 -31.67
C PHE A 577 8.92 -3.22 -32.22
N ALA A 578 7.60 -3.31 -32.12
CA ALA A 578 6.85 -4.43 -32.69
C ALA A 578 6.98 -4.48 -34.22
N ASN A 579 7.04 -3.32 -34.90
CA ASN A 579 7.25 -3.18 -36.32
C ASN A 579 8.19 -1.98 -36.62
N PRO A 580 9.51 -2.20 -36.69
CA PRO A 580 10.48 -1.14 -36.94
C PRO A 580 10.27 -0.36 -38.25
N SER A 581 9.84 -1.03 -39.32
CA SER A 581 9.63 -0.36 -40.62
C SER A 581 8.44 0.60 -40.55
N VAL A 582 7.33 0.19 -39.97
CA VAL A 582 6.16 1.06 -39.74
C VAL A 582 6.54 2.25 -38.86
N ALA A 583 7.20 2.00 -37.72
CA ALA A 583 7.62 3.06 -36.83
C ALA A 583 8.49 4.13 -37.51
N TRP A 584 9.41 3.71 -38.37
CA TRP A 584 10.20 4.62 -39.19
C TRP A 584 9.33 5.40 -40.17
N ASP A 585 8.56 4.70 -41.02
CA ASP A 585 7.84 5.29 -42.15
C ASP A 585 6.80 6.31 -41.68
N VAL A 586 6.07 6.03 -40.59
CA VAL A 586 5.07 6.96 -40.02
C VAL A 586 5.66 8.23 -39.42
N ALA A 587 6.93 8.24 -39.06
CA ALA A 587 7.57 9.41 -38.42
C ALA A 587 8.49 10.18 -39.40
N SER A 588 9.01 9.53 -40.43
CA SER A 588 10.02 10.09 -41.31
C SER A 588 9.51 10.54 -42.70
N THR A 589 8.28 10.18 -43.07
CA THR A 589 7.68 10.58 -44.33
C THR A 589 7.18 12.03 -44.25
N GLN A 590 7.29 12.75 -45.38
CA GLN A 590 6.78 14.11 -45.49
C GLN A 590 5.30 14.19 -45.09
N GLY A 591 4.95 15.17 -44.27
CA GLY A 591 3.60 15.37 -43.76
C GLY A 591 3.18 14.46 -42.63
N ASN A 592 4.03 13.53 -42.18
CA ASN A 592 3.77 12.61 -41.04
C ASN A 592 4.88 12.73 -40.00
N ASP A 593 4.47 12.78 -38.77
CA ASP A 593 5.37 12.94 -37.60
C ASP A 593 5.32 11.78 -36.60
N GLY A 594 4.53 10.75 -36.90
CA GLY A 594 4.28 9.61 -36.00
C GLY A 594 3.08 9.76 -35.05
N ALA A 595 2.54 10.96 -34.91
CA ALA A 595 1.45 11.23 -33.94
C ALA A 595 0.19 10.39 -34.23
N LEU A 596 -0.20 10.24 -35.50
CA LEU A 596 -1.41 9.48 -35.84
C LEU A 596 -1.28 8.00 -35.51
N TYR A 597 -0.11 7.41 -35.75
CA TYR A 597 0.13 6.01 -35.43
C TYR A 597 0.07 5.77 -33.87
N ILE A 598 0.56 6.74 -33.11
CA ILE A 598 0.41 6.73 -31.64
C ILE A 598 -1.07 6.82 -31.28
N ILE A 599 -1.84 7.74 -31.89
CA ILE A 599 -3.27 7.95 -31.61
C ILE A 599 -4.09 6.69 -31.91
N GLU A 600 -3.89 6.05 -33.07
CA GLU A 600 -4.59 4.81 -33.44
C GLU A 600 -4.26 3.68 -32.46
N SER A 601 -2.98 3.49 -32.14
CA SER A 601 -2.56 2.48 -31.18
C SER A 601 -3.10 2.75 -29.76
N LEU A 602 -3.23 4.01 -29.41
CA LEU A 602 -3.77 4.46 -28.12
C LEU A 602 -5.29 4.23 -28.05
N SER A 603 -6.04 4.52 -29.14
CA SER A 603 -7.48 4.30 -29.21
C SER A 603 -7.82 2.82 -28.98
N ASP A 604 -7.07 1.88 -29.55
CA ASP A 604 -7.28 0.44 -29.37
C ASP A 604 -7.24 0.01 -27.89
N VAL A 605 -6.37 0.62 -27.08
CA VAL A 605 -6.27 0.37 -25.64
C VAL A 605 -7.34 1.14 -24.88
N ALA A 606 -7.55 2.41 -25.24
CA ALA A 606 -8.49 3.31 -24.56
C ALA A 606 -9.92 2.77 -24.54
N ASP A 607 -10.36 2.12 -25.64
CA ASP A 607 -11.69 1.51 -25.76
C ASP A 607 -11.93 0.38 -24.74
N THR A 608 -10.87 -0.25 -24.24
CA THR A 608 -10.94 -1.38 -23.32
C THR A 608 -10.70 -0.98 -21.86
N LEU A 609 -10.32 0.27 -21.59
CA LEU A 609 -9.91 0.70 -20.23
C LEU A 609 -11.02 0.59 -19.18
N ASN A 610 -12.25 0.93 -19.56
CA ASN A 610 -13.37 0.83 -18.63
C ASN A 610 -13.63 -0.63 -18.21
N GLU A 611 -13.53 -1.58 -19.15
CA GLU A 611 -13.69 -3.02 -18.89
C GLU A 611 -12.55 -3.54 -18.01
N ALA A 612 -11.30 -3.21 -18.35
CA ALA A 612 -10.12 -3.60 -17.59
C ALA A 612 -10.18 -3.08 -16.15
N ARG A 613 -10.55 -1.80 -15.98
CA ARG A 613 -10.70 -1.16 -14.68
C ARG A 613 -11.83 -1.77 -13.86
N GLU A 614 -12.96 -2.09 -14.50
CA GLU A 614 -14.08 -2.77 -13.84
C GLU A 614 -13.69 -4.17 -13.35
N SER A 615 -12.91 -4.90 -14.13
CA SER A 615 -12.37 -6.22 -13.73
C SER A 615 -11.46 -6.11 -12.51
N ASP A 616 -10.52 -5.17 -12.51
CA ASP A 616 -9.62 -4.94 -11.38
C ASP A 616 -10.38 -4.58 -10.10
N ILE A 617 -11.36 -3.68 -10.23
CA ILE A 617 -12.20 -3.26 -9.10
C ILE A 617 -13.01 -4.43 -8.52
N LYS A 618 -13.56 -5.30 -9.36
CA LYS A 618 -14.28 -6.50 -8.90
C LYS A 618 -13.36 -7.43 -8.10
N LYS A 619 -12.12 -7.65 -8.58
CA LYS A 619 -11.10 -8.46 -7.87
C LYS A 619 -10.80 -7.84 -6.47
N ILE A 620 -10.55 -6.53 -6.41
CA ILE A 620 -10.26 -5.84 -5.14
C ILE A 620 -11.48 -5.88 -4.20
N LEU A 621 -12.67 -5.61 -4.71
CA LEU A 621 -13.90 -5.63 -3.91
C LEU A 621 -14.17 -7.02 -3.31
N HIS A 622 -13.96 -8.08 -4.09
CA HIS A 622 -14.06 -9.46 -3.61
C HIS A 622 -13.06 -9.74 -2.48
N ARG A 623 -11.79 -9.36 -2.68
CA ARG A 623 -10.73 -9.50 -1.65
C ARG A 623 -11.10 -8.75 -0.36
N VAL A 624 -11.51 -7.49 -0.46
CA VAL A 624 -11.88 -6.67 0.71
C VAL A 624 -13.08 -7.28 1.43
N ARG A 625 -14.12 -7.73 0.71
CA ARG A 625 -15.28 -8.40 1.31
C ARG A 625 -14.86 -9.64 2.08
N THR A 626 -14.02 -10.46 1.49
CA THR A 626 -13.52 -11.69 2.13
C THR A 626 -12.72 -11.37 3.41
N GLN A 627 -11.84 -10.38 3.36
CA GLN A 627 -11.06 -9.97 4.53
C GLN A 627 -11.96 -9.42 5.64
N VAL A 628 -12.88 -8.51 5.33
CA VAL A 628 -13.81 -7.91 6.31
C VAL A 628 -14.74 -8.98 6.91
N TYR A 629 -15.23 -9.90 6.06
CA TYR A 629 -16.03 -11.04 6.51
C TYR A 629 -15.25 -11.92 7.51
N ASN A 630 -14.01 -12.26 7.21
CA ASN A 630 -13.17 -13.10 8.06
C ASN A 630 -12.86 -12.41 9.40
N ILE A 631 -12.56 -11.10 9.39
CA ILE A 631 -12.34 -10.32 10.60
C ILE A 631 -13.59 -10.36 11.49
N MET A 632 -14.77 -10.07 10.93
CA MET A 632 -16.01 -10.02 11.69
C MET A 632 -16.51 -11.40 12.10
N LYS A 633 -16.24 -12.42 11.28
CA LYS A 633 -16.58 -13.81 11.62
C LYS A 633 -15.88 -14.29 12.89
N GLY A 634 -14.65 -13.81 13.15
CA GLY A 634 -13.94 -14.12 14.38
C GLY A 634 -14.64 -13.64 15.67
N TYR A 635 -15.59 -12.70 15.55
CA TYR A 635 -16.39 -12.21 16.68
C TYR A 635 -17.81 -12.82 16.75
N PHE A 636 -18.19 -13.58 15.74
CA PHE A 636 -19.49 -14.26 15.73
C PHE A 636 -19.38 -15.62 16.40
N VAL A 637 -20.18 -15.82 17.40
CA VAL A 637 -20.31 -17.11 18.08
C VAL A 637 -21.63 -17.74 17.71
N SER A 638 -21.57 -18.93 17.09
CA SER A 638 -22.76 -19.74 16.86
C SER A 638 -23.26 -20.30 18.18
N THR A 639 -24.54 -20.15 18.45
CA THR A 639 -25.19 -20.78 19.60
C THR A 639 -25.76 -22.16 19.27
N ASP A 640 -25.63 -22.60 18.03
CA ASP A 640 -26.02 -23.93 17.58
C ASP A 640 -24.83 -24.88 17.72
N VAL A 641 -24.88 -25.72 18.78
CA VAL A 641 -23.83 -26.69 19.10
C VAL A 641 -23.52 -27.62 17.92
N ASN A 642 -24.55 -28.09 17.20
CA ASN A 642 -24.35 -28.97 16.06
C ASN A 642 -23.69 -28.20 14.89
N GLY A 643 -24.14 -26.98 14.62
CA GLY A 643 -23.52 -26.14 13.61
C GLY A 643 -22.08 -25.77 13.91
N ILE A 644 -21.73 -25.54 15.18
CA ILE A 644 -20.34 -25.30 15.62
C ILE A 644 -19.50 -26.54 15.34
N LEU A 645 -20.00 -27.69 15.76
CA LEU A 645 -19.30 -28.97 15.59
C LEU A 645 -19.07 -29.30 14.10
N GLU A 646 -20.10 -29.12 13.26
CA GLU A 646 -19.98 -29.29 11.79
C GLU A 646 -18.94 -28.34 11.18
N GLU A 647 -18.83 -27.12 11.66
CA GLU A 647 -17.81 -26.18 11.21
C GLU A 647 -16.40 -26.62 11.60
N HIS A 648 -16.20 -27.10 12.84
CA HIS A 648 -14.91 -27.64 13.29
C HIS A 648 -14.51 -28.87 12.49
N VAL A 649 -15.45 -29.77 12.22
CA VAL A 649 -15.25 -30.93 11.34
C VAL A 649 -14.87 -30.50 9.93
N ARG A 650 -15.51 -29.48 9.38
CA ARG A 650 -15.19 -28.93 8.06
C ARG A 650 -13.77 -28.35 8.02
N LYS A 651 -13.38 -27.59 9.06
CA LYS A 651 -12.02 -27.03 9.19
C LYS A 651 -10.98 -28.16 9.27
N ALA A 652 -11.22 -29.16 10.09
CA ALA A 652 -10.33 -30.34 10.22
C ALA A 652 -10.16 -31.08 8.86
N ASN A 653 -11.27 -31.30 8.14
CA ASN A 653 -11.21 -31.90 6.81
C ASN A 653 -10.50 -31.05 5.75
N ALA A 654 -10.58 -29.72 5.86
CA ALA A 654 -9.85 -28.81 4.99
C ALA A 654 -8.33 -28.94 5.23
N VAL A 655 -7.89 -28.89 6.51
CA VAL A 655 -6.49 -29.10 6.87
C VAL A 655 -5.99 -30.46 6.39
N PHE A 656 -6.78 -31.53 6.59
CA PHE A 656 -6.41 -32.87 6.13
C PHE A 656 -6.17 -32.93 4.61
N ARG A 657 -7.08 -32.36 3.81
CA ARG A 657 -6.96 -32.37 2.34
C ARG A 657 -5.72 -31.63 1.85
N GLU A 658 -5.44 -30.47 2.43
CA GLU A 658 -4.26 -29.69 2.08
C GLU A 658 -2.98 -30.40 2.52
N MET A 659 -2.95 -30.99 3.73
CA MET A 659 -1.82 -31.77 4.22
C MET A 659 -1.58 -33.00 3.32
N ASP A 660 -2.62 -33.73 2.97
CA ASP A 660 -2.51 -34.93 2.12
C ASP A 660 -1.99 -34.57 0.71
N PHE A 661 -2.51 -33.48 0.13
CA PHE A 661 -2.06 -32.99 -1.17
C PHE A 661 -0.58 -32.52 -1.14
N THR A 662 -0.22 -31.72 -0.14
CA THR A 662 1.13 -31.13 -0.04
C THR A 662 2.17 -32.18 0.34
N CYS A 663 1.88 -33.07 1.28
CA CYS A 663 2.80 -34.15 1.68
C CYS A 663 3.02 -35.21 0.59
N ASN A 664 2.06 -35.39 -0.31
CA ASN A 664 2.23 -36.29 -1.48
C ASN A 664 3.15 -35.62 -2.54
N SER A 665 3.20 -34.31 -2.62
CA SER A 665 4.10 -33.56 -3.53
C SER A 665 5.48 -33.30 -2.94
N ASP A 666 5.55 -33.05 -1.62
CA ASP A 666 6.80 -32.84 -0.87
C ASP A 666 6.85 -33.69 0.41
N ASN A 667 7.64 -34.76 0.38
CA ASN A 667 7.81 -35.68 1.49
C ASN A 667 8.46 -35.04 2.75
N TYR A 668 9.13 -33.89 2.62
CA TYR A 668 9.77 -33.19 3.73
C TYR A 668 8.85 -32.18 4.41
N TYR A 669 7.73 -31.83 3.77
CA TYR A 669 6.85 -30.77 4.24
C TYR A 669 6.33 -31.01 5.66
N PHE A 670 5.86 -32.24 5.96
CA PHE A 670 5.35 -32.57 7.30
C PHE A 670 6.41 -32.39 8.38
N GLY A 671 7.61 -32.91 8.17
CA GLY A 671 8.71 -32.77 9.12
C GLY A 671 9.13 -31.31 9.31
N HIS A 672 9.14 -30.53 8.24
CA HIS A 672 9.47 -29.10 8.26
C HIS A 672 8.41 -28.31 9.02
N LEU A 673 7.12 -28.56 8.76
CA LEU A 673 6.01 -27.94 9.48
C LEU A 673 6.06 -28.25 10.97
N ILE A 674 6.21 -29.52 11.35
CA ILE A 674 6.31 -29.92 12.76
C ILE A 674 7.47 -29.21 13.45
N GLN A 675 8.64 -29.19 12.83
CA GLN A 675 9.82 -28.49 13.37
C GLN A 675 9.59 -26.98 13.53
N ALA A 676 8.82 -26.37 12.63
CA ALA A 676 8.53 -24.93 12.71
C ALA A 676 7.46 -24.61 13.76
N LEU A 677 6.48 -25.50 13.99
CA LEU A 677 5.50 -25.36 15.07
C LEU A 677 6.12 -25.56 16.46
N GLN A 678 7.20 -26.32 16.55
CA GLN A 678 7.92 -26.58 17.78
C GLN A 678 8.74 -25.37 18.25
N LEU A 679 8.98 -25.31 19.57
CA LEU A 679 9.84 -24.31 20.18
C LEU A 679 11.30 -24.76 20.12
N LYS A 680 12.15 -24.10 19.32
CA LYS A 680 13.58 -24.39 19.25
C LYS A 680 14.27 -24.09 20.60
N GLU A 681 15.09 -25.01 21.08
CA GLU A 681 15.85 -24.86 22.34
C GLU A 681 16.60 -23.54 22.42
N SER A 682 17.27 -23.11 21.33
CA SER A 682 17.99 -21.83 21.26
C SER A 682 17.07 -20.62 21.37
N SER A 683 15.81 -20.73 20.92
CA SER A 683 14.82 -19.66 21.07
C SER A 683 14.26 -19.63 22.48
N SER A 684 13.95 -20.81 23.04
CA SER A 684 13.54 -20.96 24.44
C SER A 684 14.60 -20.37 25.37
N TYR A 685 15.87 -20.75 25.20
CA TYR A 685 16.97 -20.21 25.98
C TYR A 685 17.07 -18.67 25.95
N ARG A 686 16.99 -18.08 24.75
CA ARG A 686 17.02 -16.61 24.61
C ARG A 686 15.86 -15.92 25.32
N ILE A 687 14.67 -16.52 25.26
CA ILE A 687 13.48 -16.00 25.93
C ILE A 687 13.66 -16.12 27.46
N VAL A 688 14.00 -17.30 27.97
CA VAL A 688 14.24 -17.55 29.38
C VAL A 688 15.34 -16.62 29.93
N HIS A 689 16.47 -16.52 29.22
CA HIS A 689 17.58 -15.64 29.62
C HIS A 689 17.13 -14.16 29.74
N LYS A 690 16.35 -13.68 28.75
CA LYS A 690 15.81 -12.32 28.79
C LYS A 690 14.83 -12.11 29.96
N ILE A 691 13.98 -13.08 30.24
CA ILE A 691 13.04 -13.01 31.35
C ILE A 691 13.78 -13.00 32.70
N MET A 692 14.80 -13.85 32.85
CA MET A 692 15.59 -13.93 34.08
C MET A 692 16.34 -12.62 34.39
N GLN A 693 16.62 -11.81 33.39
CA GLN A 693 17.21 -10.47 33.55
C GLN A 693 16.17 -9.36 33.66
N SER A 694 14.87 -9.66 33.58
CA SER A 694 13.83 -8.63 33.60
C SER A 694 13.66 -7.99 34.96
N PRO A 695 13.34 -6.68 35.03
CA PRO A 695 13.01 -6.01 36.29
C PRO A 695 11.79 -6.59 37.00
N GLU A 696 10.88 -7.25 36.27
CA GLU A 696 9.64 -7.84 36.77
C GLU A 696 9.90 -9.01 37.69
N LEU A 697 10.86 -9.88 37.35
CA LEU A 697 11.32 -10.93 38.24
C LEU A 697 12.09 -10.38 39.47
N ASN A 698 12.81 -9.26 39.30
CA ASN A 698 13.60 -8.65 40.34
C ASN A 698 12.80 -7.77 41.33
N LYS A 699 11.65 -7.22 40.92
CA LYS A 699 10.76 -6.40 41.77
C LYS A 699 9.96 -7.21 42.80
N SER A 700 9.94 -8.51 42.70
CA SER A 700 8.87 -9.32 43.26
C SER A 700 9.04 -9.64 44.77
N VAL A 701 10.14 -9.32 45.46
CA VAL A 701 10.37 -9.83 46.82
C VAL A 701 9.87 -8.88 47.94
N ASN A 702 9.90 -7.58 47.74
CA ASN A 702 9.59 -6.62 48.78
C ASN A 702 8.28 -5.84 48.65
N ASP A 703 7.75 -5.64 47.46
CA ASP A 703 6.62 -4.71 47.25
C ASP A 703 5.24 -5.23 47.69
N PHE A 704 5.07 -6.53 47.84
CA PHE A 704 3.77 -7.14 48.21
C PHE A 704 3.71 -7.73 49.61
N LYS A 705 4.80 -7.64 50.38
CA LYS A 705 4.89 -8.20 51.72
C LYS A 705 3.82 -7.63 52.68
N ASP A 706 3.56 -6.34 52.58
CA ASP A 706 2.54 -5.67 53.43
C ASP A 706 1.11 -6.09 53.02
N TYR A 707 0.83 -6.36 51.74
CA TYR A 707 -0.45 -6.93 51.28
C TYR A 707 -0.70 -8.32 51.89
N GLU A 708 0.31 -9.21 51.86
CA GLU A 708 0.23 -10.55 52.43
C GLU A 708 0.08 -10.49 53.97
N ILE A 709 0.81 -9.61 54.67
CA ILE A 709 0.70 -9.43 56.10
C ILE A 709 -0.70 -9.00 56.49
N ILE A 710 -1.30 -8.06 55.72
CA ILE A 710 -2.66 -7.56 55.99
C ILE A 710 -3.69 -8.66 55.76
N THR A 711 -3.62 -9.36 54.62
CA THR A 711 -4.54 -10.45 54.28
C THR A 711 -4.46 -11.60 55.29
N ASN A 712 -3.24 -12.02 55.65
CA ASN A 712 -3.00 -13.06 56.66
C ASN A 712 -3.46 -12.62 58.05
N SER A 713 -3.34 -11.34 58.40
CA SER A 713 -3.82 -10.81 59.67
C SER A 713 -5.35 -10.86 59.74
N CYS A 714 -6.04 -10.55 58.65
CA CYS A 714 -7.50 -10.71 58.56
C CYS A 714 -7.89 -12.19 58.71
N ALA A 715 -7.22 -13.08 58.00
CA ALA A 715 -7.50 -14.53 58.04
C ALA A 715 -7.29 -15.13 59.44
N LYS A 716 -6.22 -14.74 60.16
CA LYS A 716 -5.94 -15.19 61.53
C LYS A 716 -7.03 -14.79 62.52
N LYS A 717 -7.74 -13.70 62.28
CA LYS A 717 -8.86 -13.25 63.11
C LYS A 717 -10.23 -13.75 62.64
N GLY A 718 -10.24 -14.64 61.66
CA GLY A 718 -11.45 -15.25 61.11
C GLY A 718 -12.20 -14.41 60.06
N PHE A 719 -11.58 -13.32 59.57
CA PHE A 719 -12.12 -12.48 58.50
C PHE A 719 -11.43 -12.79 57.20
N SER A 720 -12.19 -12.96 56.08
CA SER A 720 -11.64 -13.22 54.77
C SER A 720 -12.00 -12.08 53.82
N LEU A 721 -11.01 -11.34 53.37
CA LEU A 721 -11.17 -10.31 52.32
C LEU A 721 -11.68 -10.90 51.01
N GLU A 722 -11.39 -12.17 50.74
CA GLU A 722 -11.80 -12.88 49.54
C GLU A 722 -13.28 -13.30 49.52
N LYS A 723 -13.80 -13.67 50.71
CA LYS A 723 -15.18 -14.13 50.87
C LYS A 723 -16.17 -12.99 51.08
N ALA A 724 -15.68 -11.75 51.25
CA ALA A 724 -16.51 -10.57 51.40
C ALA A 724 -17.18 -10.23 50.10
N GLN A 725 -18.49 -10.10 50.07
CA GLN A 725 -19.29 -9.93 48.84
C GLN A 725 -19.39 -8.49 48.39
N SER A 726 -19.10 -7.52 49.23
CA SER A 726 -19.11 -6.09 48.88
C SER A 726 -17.83 -5.38 49.34
N GLU A 727 -17.57 -4.23 48.77
CA GLU A 727 -16.43 -3.38 49.12
C GLU A 727 -16.56 -2.90 50.61
N GLU A 728 -17.76 -2.65 51.05
CA GLU A 728 -18.09 -2.27 52.44
C GLU A 728 -17.77 -3.40 53.40
N ASP A 729 -18.05 -4.65 53.05
CA ASP A 729 -17.67 -5.82 53.87
C ASP A 729 -16.15 -5.97 53.96
N LYS A 730 -15.40 -5.68 52.90
CA LYS A 730 -13.94 -5.70 52.91
C LYS A 730 -13.34 -4.65 53.83
N TRP A 731 -13.89 -3.44 53.81
CA TRP A 731 -13.53 -2.39 54.76
C TRP A 731 -13.85 -2.80 56.17
N ASN A 732 -15.00 -3.39 56.41
CA ASN A 732 -15.39 -3.89 57.72
C ASN A 732 -14.48 -5.01 58.25
N CYS A 733 -13.97 -5.86 57.36
CA CYS A 733 -12.95 -6.85 57.71
C CYS A 733 -11.64 -6.21 58.20
N LEU A 734 -11.19 -5.14 57.55
CA LEU A 734 -9.98 -4.41 57.95
C LEU A 734 -10.20 -3.67 59.28
N ILE A 735 -11.29 -2.94 59.43
CA ILE A 735 -11.65 -2.20 60.64
C ILE A 735 -11.69 -3.14 61.85
N LYS A 736 -12.38 -4.28 61.74
CA LYS A 736 -12.47 -5.28 62.84
C LYS A 736 -11.13 -5.99 63.11
N THR A 737 -10.31 -6.17 62.06
CA THR A 737 -9.00 -6.84 62.20
C THR A 737 -8.02 -6.00 63.01
N TYR A 738 -7.96 -4.71 62.69
CA TYR A 738 -7.00 -3.80 63.29
C TYR A 738 -7.61 -2.91 64.39
N MET A 739 -8.91 -3.03 64.67
CA MET A 739 -9.68 -2.25 65.65
C MET A 739 -9.65 -0.75 65.34
N PHE A 740 -9.75 -0.36 64.09
CA PHE A 740 -9.88 1.05 63.70
C PHE A 740 -11.27 1.60 64.12
N GLU A 741 -11.33 2.92 64.32
CA GLU A 741 -12.59 3.57 64.64
C GLU A 741 -13.52 3.77 63.44
N ASN A 742 -12.92 3.96 62.27
CA ASN A 742 -13.66 4.20 61.04
C ASN A 742 -12.85 3.82 59.78
N MET A 743 -13.45 3.97 58.62
CA MET A 743 -12.86 3.70 57.30
C MET A 743 -11.69 4.64 56.97
N GLU A 744 -11.76 5.90 57.44
CA GLU A 744 -10.72 6.89 57.15
C GLU A 744 -9.39 6.51 57.84
N GLU A 745 -9.47 5.97 59.09
CA GLU A 745 -8.30 5.48 59.80
C GLU A 745 -7.71 4.22 59.13
N ALA A 746 -8.56 3.33 58.63
CA ALA A 746 -8.14 2.15 57.90
C ALA A 746 -7.46 2.53 56.57
N ASP A 747 -7.99 3.51 55.87
CA ASP A 747 -7.40 4.01 54.62
C ASP A 747 -6.06 4.72 54.86
N ALA A 748 -5.95 5.53 55.93
CA ALA A 748 -4.70 6.17 56.32
C ALA A 748 -3.61 5.13 56.65
N PHE A 749 -4.00 4.02 57.32
CA PHE A 749 -3.10 2.91 57.59
C PHE A 749 -2.59 2.24 56.32
N LEU A 750 -3.49 1.97 55.33
CA LEU A 750 -3.11 1.36 54.06
C LEU A 750 -2.17 2.28 53.28
N LYS A 751 -2.45 3.60 53.24
CA LYS A 751 -1.58 4.60 52.62
C LYS A 751 -0.21 4.68 53.27
N HIS A 752 -0.15 4.63 54.63
CA HIS A 752 1.12 4.61 55.36
C HIS A 752 1.94 3.33 55.05
N LYS A 753 1.26 2.22 54.75
CA LYS A 753 1.87 0.96 54.34
C LYS A 753 2.15 0.87 52.83
N HIS A 754 1.88 1.92 52.08
CA HIS A 754 1.97 1.93 50.60
C HIS A 754 1.15 0.82 49.93
N VAL A 755 0.00 0.46 50.53
CA VAL A 755 -0.91 -0.58 50.06
C VAL A 755 -2.09 0.09 49.34
N GLU A 756 -2.24 -0.19 48.02
CA GLU A 756 -3.37 0.30 47.26
C GLU A 756 -4.64 -0.50 47.57
N VAL A 757 -5.70 0.18 47.99
CA VAL A 757 -6.98 -0.42 48.39
C VAL A 757 -7.54 -1.33 47.30
N GLN A 758 -7.55 -0.86 46.04
CA GLN A 758 -8.11 -1.58 44.92
C GLN A 758 -7.37 -2.90 44.66
N ARG A 759 -6.04 -2.91 44.75
CA ARG A 759 -5.22 -4.13 44.59
C ARG A 759 -5.41 -5.10 45.74
N LEU A 760 -5.53 -4.58 46.97
CA LEU A 760 -5.81 -5.40 48.16
C LEU A 760 -7.18 -6.09 48.04
N PHE A 761 -8.20 -5.34 47.60
CA PHE A 761 -9.59 -5.83 47.59
C PHE A 761 -9.90 -6.73 46.39
N THR A 762 -9.23 -6.56 45.28
CA THR A 762 -9.36 -7.43 44.08
C THR A 762 -8.48 -8.68 44.18
N GLY A 763 -7.54 -8.71 45.13
CA GLY A 763 -6.55 -9.78 45.22
C GLY A 763 -5.48 -9.71 44.10
N SER A 764 -5.48 -8.63 43.30
CA SER A 764 -4.55 -8.48 42.16
C SER A 764 -3.08 -8.26 42.53
N TYR A 765 -2.81 -8.08 43.88
CA TYR A 765 -1.47 -8.11 44.44
C TYR A 765 -0.90 -9.52 44.56
N ARG A 766 -1.74 -10.59 44.42
CA ARG A 766 -1.24 -11.96 44.51
C ARG A 766 -0.13 -12.13 43.50
N ARG A 767 1.07 -12.42 44.06
CA ARG A 767 2.22 -12.76 43.22
C ARG A 767 1.81 -13.74 42.14
N LYS A 768 1.90 -13.35 40.87
CA LYS A 768 2.21 -14.36 39.89
C LYS A 768 3.54 -14.96 40.34
N LEU A 769 3.54 -16.23 40.71
CA LEU A 769 4.77 -16.97 41.02
C LEU A 769 5.75 -16.71 39.88
N ASN A 770 7.02 -16.56 40.17
CA ASN A 770 8.04 -16.38 39.14
C ASN A 770 7.94 -17.45 38.05
N SER A 771 7.52 -18.67 38.44
CA SER A 771 7.17 -19.76 37.49
C SER A 771 6.06 -19.38 36.52
N CYS A 772 4.98 -18.72 37.00
CA CYS A 772 3.90 -18.26 36.11
C CYS A 772 4.36 -17.14 35.18
N ILE A 773 5.20 -16.20 35.64
CA ILE A 773 5.73 -15.12 34.76
C ILE A 773 6.59 -15.69 33.66
N ILE A 774 7.45 -16.65 33.96
CA ILE A 774 8.32 -17.31 32.99
C ILE A 774 7.46 -18.10 32.00
N ALA A 775 6.51 -18.93 32.48
CA ALA A 775 5.62 -19.71 31.66
C ALA A 775 4.72 -18.85 30.74
N ASP A 776 4.06 -17.82 31.32
CA ASP A 776 3.22 -16.86 30.57
C ASP A 776 4.00 -16.22 29.41
N THR A 777 5.18 -15.66 29.73
CA THR A 777 5.97 -14.94 28.72
C THR A 777 6.46 -15.85 27.62
N LEU A 778 6.90 -17.07 27.93
CA LEU A 778 7.37 -18.01 26.93
C LEU A 778 6.21 -18.53 26.08
N TYR A 779 5.08 -18.88 26.68
CA TYR A 779 3.87 -19.31 25.98
C TYR A 779 3.35 -18.23 25.02
N GLU A 780 3.23 -16.96 25.48
CA GLU A 780 2.81 -15.85 24.63
C GLU A 780 3.76 -15.63 23.44
N LYS A 781 5.06 -15.76 23.68
CA LYS A 781 6.06 -15.66 22.60
C LYS A 781 5.95 -16.79 21.59
N TRP A 782 5.76 -18.04 22.03
CA TRP A 782 5.52 -19.15 21.15
C TRP A 782 4.25 -18.96 20.32
N CYS A 783 3.11 -18.62 20.95
CA CYS A 783 1.87 -18.31 20.24
C CYS A 783 2.04 -17.18 19.20
N SER A 784 2.78 -16.12 19.56
CA SER A 784 3.01 -15.01 18.62
C SER A 784 3.90 -15.40 17.43
N LEU A 785 4.85 -16.31 17.62
CA LEU A 785 5.70 -16.82 16.55
C LEU A 785 4.89 -17.61 15.51
N ILE A 786 4.08 -18.57 15.96
CA ILE A 786 3.30 -19.41 15.04
C ILE A 786 2.10 -18.67 14.39
N LYS A 787 1.62 -17.56 15.02
CA LYS A 787 0.62 -16.64 14.42
C LYS A 787 1.22 -15.59 13.49
N SER A 788 2.54 -15.47 13.42
CA SER A 788 3.15 -14.40 12.62
C SER A 788 2.85 -14.54 11.13
N VAL A 789 2.73 -13.41 10.45
CA VAL A 789 2.53 -13.38 8.99
C VAL A 789 3.68 -14.08 8.27
N ASP A 790 4.89 -13.92 8.77
CA ASP A 790 6.08 -14.56 8.19
C ASP A 790 5.96 -16.08 8.27
N PHE A 791 5.53 -16.64 9.43
CA PHE A 791 5.29 -18.08 9.57
C PHE A 791 4.19 -18.58 8.62
N LEU A 792 3.05 -17.88 8.58
CA LEU A 792 1.92 -18.29 7.73
C LEU A 792 2.30 -18.25 6.25
N ASN A 793 3.04 -17.23 5.80
CA ASN A 793 3.49 -17.12 4.41
C ASN A 793 4.55 -18.18 4.07
N GLU A 794 5.49 -18.49 4.96
CA GLU A 794 6.51 -19.51 4.74
C GLU A 794 5.90 -20.90 4.40
N PHE A 795 4.78 -21.23 5.04
CA PHE A 795 4.12 -22.54 4.88
C PHE A 795 2.94 -22.52 3.90
N SER A 796 2.52 -21.36 3.39
CA SER A 796 1.42 -21.27 2.42
C SER A 796 1.88 -20.90 1.01
N ASP A 797 2.69 -19.85 0.85
CA ASP A 797 3.02 -19.30 -0.47
C ASP A 797 3.99 -20.19 -1.29
N GLU A 798 4.96 -20.84 -0.63
CA GLU A 798 5.96 -21.66 -1.32
C GLU A 798 5.46 -23.08 -1.67
N ASN A 799 4.41 -23.59 -0.99
CA ASN A 799 3.96 -24.96 -1.08
C ASN A 799 2.51 -25.13 -1.54
N SER A 800 1.88 -24.06 -2.03
CA SER A 800 0.46 -24.07 -2.46
C SER A 800 -0.54 -24.46 -1.38
N PHE A 801 -0.15 -24.34 -0.11
CA PHE A 801 -1.03 -24.56 1.03
C PHE A 801 -1.89 -23.32 1.27
N ASP A 802 -3.20 -23.45 1.36
CA ASP A 802 -4.09 -22.30 1.56
C ASP A 802 -3.81 -21.61 2.90
N ASN A 803 -3.53 -20.29 2.85
CA ASN A 803 -3.19 -19.48 4.02
C ASN A 803 -4.30 -19.48 5.08
N MET A 804 -5.57 -19.52 4.67
CA MET A 804 -6.70 -19.61 5.60
C MET A 804 -6.76 -20.99 6.28
N VAL A 805 -6.41 -22.05 5.57
CA VAL A 805 -6.38 -23.42 6.13
C VAL A 805 -5.21 -23.55 7.10
N MET A 806 -4.04 -22.99 6.79
CA MET A 806 -2.91 -22.91 7.74
C MET A 806 -3.27 -22.13 9.00
N SER A 807 -3.94 -20.98 8.86
CA SER A 807 -4.45 -20.20 10.00
C SER A 807 -5.42 -21.02 10.87
N ASN A 808 -6.32 -21.80 10.27
CA ASN A 808 -7.23 -22.68 11.02
C ASN A 808 -6.47 -23.76 11.82
N LEU A 809 -5.40 -24.32 11.27
CA LEU A 809 -4.55 -25.29 11.97
C LEU A 809 -3.88 -24.64 13.19
N VAL A 810 -3.27 -23.47 13.00
CA VAL A 810 -2.59 -22.72 14.07
C VAL A 810 -3.58 -22.28 15.16
N GLU A 811 -4.75 -21.76 14.77
CA GLU A 811 -5.81 -21.39 15.70
C GLU A 811 -6.29 -22.58 16.52
N ASN A 812 -6.50 -23.76 15.88
CA ASN A 812 -6.87 -24.97 16.61
C ASN A 812 -5.77 -25.41 17.59
N LEU A 813 -4.50 -25.38 17.18
CA LEU A 813 -3.38 -25.73 18.04
C LEU A 813 -3.33 -24.83 19.29
N ILE A 814 -3.54 -23.53 19.14
CA ILE A 814 -3.55 -22.56 20.26
C ILE A 814 -4.78 -22.78 21.14
N THR A 815 -5.95 -23.01 20.54
CA THR A 815 -7.18 -23.31 21.32
C THR A 815 -7.01 -24.59 22.14
N ALA A 816 -6.46 -25.64 21.54
CA ALA A 816 -6.15 -26.88 22.25
C ALA A 816 -5.15 -26.64 23.41
N SER A 817 -4.10 -25.85 23.19
CA SER A 817 -3.11 -25.53 24.23
C SER A 817 -3.72 -24.78 25.42
N ALA A 818 -4.67 -23.90 25.13
CA ALA A 818 -5.39 -23.15 26.16
C ALA A 818 -6.36 -24.08 26.95
N SER A 819 -7.08 -24.96 26.26
CA SER A 819 -8.07 -25.86 26.89
C SER A 819 -7.46 -26.92 27.80
N ILE A 820 -6.21 -27.31 27.58
CA ILE A 820 -5.47 -28.22 28.46
C ILE A 820 -4.63 -27.51 29.52
N ASP A 821 -4.74 -26.17 29.62
CA ASP A 821 -3.95 -25.34 30.54
C ASP A 821 -2.44 -25.55 30.38
N LEU A 822 -1.95 -25.61 29.11
CA LEU A 822 -0.53 -25.86 28.80
C LEU A 822 0.40 -24.88 29.55
N LYS A 823 -0.02 -23.64 29.66
CA LYS A 823 0.68 -22.59 30.39
C LYS A 823 0.85 -22.93 31.88
N ASP A 824 -0.21 -23.44 32.52
CA ASP A 824 -0.16 -23.81 33.93
C ASP A 824 0.70 -25.06 34.13
N LYS A 825 0.66 -26.02 33.21
CA LYS A 825 1.58 -27.18 33.23
C LYS A 825 3.06 -26.76 33.15
N MET A 826 3.36 -25.76 32.29
CA MET A 826 4.70 -25.18 32.23
C MET A 826 5.08 -24.50 33.55
N ALA A 827 4.16 -23.76 34.16
CA ALA A 827 4.38 -23.10 35.45
C ALA A 827 4.59 -24.11 36.57
N GLU A 828 3.84 -25.21 36.60
CA GLU A 828 4.01 -26.32 37.57
C GLU A 828 5.38 -26.98 37.43
N ALA A 829 5.82 -27.29 36.22
CA ALA A 829 7.12 -27.87 35.97
C ALA A 829 8.27 -26.96 36.42
N ILE A 830 8.14 -25.65 36.23
CA ILE A 830 9.10 -24.67 36.77
C ILE A 830 9.04 -24.64 38.28
N ALA A 831 7.84 -24.65 38.90
CA ALA A 831 7.65 -24.59 40.31
C ALA A 831 8.25 -25.83 41.02
N ASP A 832 8.09 -27.01 40.46
CA ASP A 832 8.68 -28.24 40.97
C ASP A 832 10.22 -28.22 40.96
N TYR A 833 10.81 -27.67 39.87
CA TYR A 833 12.25 -27.48 39.77
C TYR A 833 12.76 -26.41 40.74
N VAL A 834 12.07 -25.28 40.88
CA VAL A 834 12.45 -24.14 41.71
C VAL A 834 12.13 -24.31 43.21
N ASN A 835 11.22 -25.20 43.59
CA ASN A 835 10.97 -25.55 44.99
C ASN A 835 12.22 -26.14 45.71
N VAL A 836 13.19 -26.61 44.92
CA VAL A 836 14.45 -27.17 45.42
C VAL A 836 15.58 -26.14 45.33
N ILE A 837 15.48 -25.16 44.42
CA ILE A 837 16.53 -24.18 44.09
C ILE A 837 15.90 -22.79 43.95
N ASP A 838 16.59 -21.74 44.42
CA ASP A 838 16.16 -20.36 44.19
C ASP A 838 16.09 -20.06 42.67
N VAL A 839 15.01 -19.41 42.22
CA VAL A 839 14.79 -19.08 40.81
C VAL A 839 15.97 -18.30 40.22
N HIS A 840 16.61 -17.43 40.98
CA HIS A 840 17.78 -16.65 40.52
C HIS A 840 19.07 -17.47 40.43
N THR A 841 19.10 -18.69 41.00
CA THR A 841 20.23 -19.65 40.89
C THR A 841 19.90 -20.82 39.95
N ALA A 842 18.71 -20.83 39.35
CA ALA A 842 18.26 -21.87 38.46
C ALA A 842 19.12 -21.87 37.15
N ASN A 843 19.34 -23.07 36.64
CA ASN A 843 20.06 -23.21 35.37
C ASN A 843 19.11 -22.84 34.22
N GLU A 844 19.36 -21.68 33.59
CA GLU A 844 18.56 -21.15 32.50
C GLU A 844 18.45 -22.12 31.31
N SER A 845 19.51 -22.87 31.01
CA SER A 845 19.50 -23.86 29.90
C SER A 845 18.57 -25.01 30.23
N LEU A 846 18.61 -25.52 31.47
CA LEU A 846 17.73 -26.61 31.89
C LEU A 846 16.25 -26.18 31.94
N LEU A 847 15.96 -24.94 32.38
CA LEU A 847 14.61 -24.39 32.34
C LEU A 847 14.12 -24.26 30.89
N ALA A 848 14.99 -23.77 30.01
CA ALA A 848 14.65 -23.61 28.60
C ALA A 848 14.34 -24.94 27.91
N ASP A 849 15.13 -25.97 28.21
CA ASP A 849 14.95 -27.33 27.66
C ASP A 849 13.67 -27.99 28.17
N MET A 850 13.39 -27.85 29.47
CA MET A 850 12.14 -28.37 30.08
C MET A 850 10.91 -27.74 29.44
N LEU A 851 10.90 -26.43 29.28
CA LEU A 851 9.77 -25.70 28.72
C LEU A 851 9.61 -26.00 27.22
N ALA A 852 10.72 -26.06 26.49
CA ALA A 852 10.69 -26.44 25.08
C ALA A 852 10.16 -27.88 24.91
N SER A 853 10.55 -28.79 25.77
CA SER A 853 10.08 -30.19 25.74
C SER A 853 8.57 -30.28 25.95
N ILE A 854 8.01 -29.53 26.90
CA ILE A 854 6.55 -29.52 27.18
C ILE A 854 5.79 -29.01 25.94
N VAL A 855 6.22 -27.89 25.37
CA VAL A 855 5.60 -27.33 24.15
C VAL A 855 5.74 -28.27 22.97
N ASN A 856 6.90 -28.88 22.80
CA ASN A 856 7.19 -29.75 21.68
C ASN A 856 6.43 -31.09 21.77
N GLU A 857 6.23 -31.63 22.98
CA GLU A 857 5.37 -32.79 23.20
C GLU A 857 3.92 -32.45 22.87
N PHE A 858 3.43 -31.28 23.30
CA PHE A 858 2.09 -30.80 22.93
C PHE A 858 1.90 -30.69 21.41
N VAL A 859 2.86 -30.13 20.68
CA VAL A 859 2.78 -29.99 19.21
C VAL A 859 2.69 -31.34 18.52
N LEU A 860 3.30 -32.40 19.08
CA LEU A 860 3.28 -33.74 18.50
C LEU A 860 1.94 -34.46 18.69
N ASP A 861 1.18 -34.19 19.75
CA ASP A 861 -0.04 -34.96 20.05
C ASP A 861 -1.27 -34.05 20.32
N PHE A 862 -1.17 -32.74 20.10
CA PHE A 862 -2.21 -31.75 20.41
C PHE A 862 -2.76 -31.83 21.83
N GLY A 863 -1.97 -32.32 22.76
CA GLY A 863 -2.34 -32.49 24.14
C GLY A 863 -3.22 -33.74 24.43
N PHE A 864 -3.33 -34.66 23.48
CA PHE A 864 -4.12 -35.88 23.64
C PHE A 864 -3.68 -36.70 24.86
N SER A 865 -2.38 -36.76 25.16
CA SER A 865 -1.84 -37.42 26.35
C SER A 865 -2.38 -36.86 27.68
N TRP A 866 -2.77 -35.59 27.70
CA TRP A 866 -3.29 -34.88 28.88
C TRP A 866 -4.83 -34.88 29.01
N LEU A 867 -5.57 -35.41 27.97
CA LEU A 867 -7.02 -35.51 28.05
C LEU A 867 -7.40 -36.65 29.02
N SER A 868 -8.49 -36.44 29.74
CA SER A 868 -9.13 -37.48 30.58
C SER A 868 -9.74 -38.59 29.69
N ASP A 869 -9.95 -39.78 30.27
CA ASP A 869 -10.58 -40.88 29.53
C ASP A 869 -12.01 -40.56 29.08
N GLU A 870 -12.72 -39.70 29.85
CA GLU A 870 -14.07 -39.23 29.50
C GLU A 870 -14.05 -38.32 28.28
N GLU A 871 -13.09 -37.39 28.20
CA GLU A 871 -12.90 -36.49 27.06
C GLU A 871 -12.48 -37.25 25.80
N LYS A 872 -11.57 -38.22 25.93
CA LYS A 872 -11.17 -39.10 24.85
C LYS A 872 -12.35 -39.92 24.28
N GLU A 873 -13.21 -40.45 25.16
CA GLU A 873 -14.37 -41.20 24.73
C GLU A 873 -15.45 -40.30 24.08
N LYS A 874 -15.64 -39.10 24.59
CA LYS A 874 -16.52 -38.06 24.00
C LYS A 874 -16.03 -37.68 22.60
N ALA A 875 -14.74 -37.36 22.46
CA ALA A 875 -14.15 -37.02 21.18
C ALA A 875 -14.27 -38.15 20.16
N LYS A 876 -14.04 -39.40 20.60
CA LYS A 876 -14.21 -40.59 19.74
C LYS A 876 -15.62 -40.74 19.20
N LYS A 877 -16.65 -40.57 20.06
CA LYS A 877 -18.06 -40.60 19.61
C LYS A 877 -18.39 -39.58 18.56
N VAL A 878 -17.85 -38.38 18.72
CA VAL A 878 -18.04 -37.30 17.73
C VAL A 878 -17.32 -37.60 16.43
N CYS A 879 -16.08 -38.07 16.48
CA CYS A 879 -15.34 -38.49 15.30
C CYS A 879 -16.04 -39.65 14.55
N ASP A 880 -16.55 -40.64 15.26
CA ASP A 880 -17.32 -41.76 14.70
C ASP A 880 -18.62 -41.26 14.02
N MET A 881 -19.32 -40.29 14.60
CA MET A 881 -20.55 -39.68 14.04
C MET A 881 -20.31 -38.98 12.71
N TYR A 882 -19.15 -38.36 12.53
CA TYR A 882 -18.76 -37.65 11.31
C TYR A 882 -17.84 -38.43 10.39
N ASN A 883 -17.63 -39.75 10.67
CA ASN A 883 -16.73 -40.66 9.92
C ASN A 883 -15.29 -40.11 9.77
N LEU A 884 -14.77 -39.46 10.80
CA LEU A 884 -13.40 -38.96 10.82
C LEU A 884 -12.43 -40.12 11.15
N PRO A 885 -11.19 -40.11 10.61
CA PRO A 885 -10.15 -41.05 10.99
C PRO A 885 -9.81 -40.91 12.47
N THR A 886 -9.94 -41.95 13.25
CA THR A 886 -9.59 -41.86 14.68
C THR A 886 -9.18 -43.20 15.26
N PHE A 887 -8.22 -43.17 16.19
CA PHE A 887 -7.75 -44.25 17.03
C PHE A 887 -7.18 -45.47 16.30
N ASN A 888 -7.00 -45.41 14.97
CA ASN A 888 -6.44 -46.54 14.22
C ASN A 888 -4.91 -46.59 14.35
N TYR A 889 -4.27 -45.47 14.29
CA TYR A 889 -2.82 -45.33 14.40
C TYR A 889 -2.38 -44.99 15.83
N ILE A 890 -3.17 -44.24 16.58
CA ILE A 890 -2.90 -43.88 17.98
C ILE A 890 -2.76 -45.13 18.84
N LEU A 891 -3.63 -46.14 18.63
CA LEU A 891 -3.61 -47.38 19.36
C LEU A 891 -2.63 -48.43 18.79
N LYS A 892 -1.96 -48.12 17.69
CA LYS A 892 -0.99 -49.03 17.07
C LYS A 892 0.31 -49.01 17.89
N GLU A 893 0.68 -50.18 18.44
CA GLU A 893 1.98 -50.30 19.11
C GLU A 893 3.12 -50.01 18.11
N PRO A 894 4.13 -49.21 18.51
CA PRO A 894 5.28 -48.99 17.62
C PRO A 894 5.95 -50.33 17.30
N PRO A 895 6.41 -50.53 16.05
CA PRO A 895 7.13 -51.73 15.70
C PRO A 895 8.36 -51.87 16.59
N VAL A 896 8.43 -52.96 17.37
CA VAL A 896 9.61 -53.22 18.18
C VAL A 896 10.73 -53.65 17.24
N VAL A 897 11.63 -52.73 16.93
CA VAL A 897 12.87 -53.01 16.20
C VAL A 897 13.77 -53.77 17.17
N SER A 898 13.66 -55.07 17.21
CA SER A 898 14.29 -55.88 18.23
C SER A 898 15.65 -56.47 17.85
N ASP A 899 16.11 -56.26 16.61
CA ASP A 899 17.38 -56.80 16.16
C ASP A 899 18.24 -55.85 15.32
N GLU A 900 19.56 -56.04 15.43
CA GLU A 900 20.58 -55.26 14.76
C GLU A 900 20.55 -55.41 13.23
N ALA A 901 20.00 -56.51 12.71
CA ALA A 901 19.87 -56.82 11.28
C ALA A 901 18.77 -55.97 10.62
N THR A 902 17.65 -55.75 11.31
CA THR A 902 16.55 -54.91 10.84
C THR A 902 16.98 -53.45 10.82
N LEU A 903 17.70 -52.95 11.84
CA LEU A 903 18.29 -51.64 11.87
C LEU A 903 19.32 -51.43 10.73
N ALA A 904 20.22 -52.40 10.49
CA ALA A 904 21.19 -52.34 9.43
C ALA A 904 20.52 -52.35 8.04
N ALA A 905 19.43 -53.08 7.86
CA ALA A 905 18.65 -53.10 6.62
C ALA A 905 17.99 -51.73 6.36
N MET A 906 17.41 -51.11 7.39
CA MET A 906 16.81 -49.78 7.30
C MET A 906 17.87 -48.71 6.93
N PHE A 907 19.05 -48.72 7.57
CA PHE A 907 20.13 -47.81 7.25
C PHE A 907 20.70 -48.04 5.83
N ASN A 908 20.77 -49.25 5.35
CA ASN A 908 21.19 -49.55 3.99
C ASN A 908 20.17 -49.10 2.95
N GLU A 909 18.89 -49.22 3.22
CA GLU A 909 17.83 -48.73 2.36
C GLU A 909 17.85 -47.20 2.28
N MET A 910 17.98 -46.50 3.40
CA MET A 910 18.14 -45.03 3.44
C MET A 910 19.40 -44.56 2.71
N SER A 911 20.50 -45.33 2.81
CA SER A 911 21.76 -44.99 2.15
C SER A 911 21.70 -45.20 0.64
N SER A 912 20.94 -46.22 0.18
CA SER A 912 20.77 -46.53 -1.25
C SER A 912 19.68 -45.69 -1.94
N ASN A 913 18.69 -45.21 -1.19
CA ASN A 913 17.62 -44.37 -1.67
C ASN A 913 17.37 -43.22 -0.68
N PRO A 914 18.04 -42.05 -0.87
CA PRO A 914 17.88 -40.91 0.02
C PRO A 914 16.43 -40.36 0.12
N LYS A 915 15.54 -40.80 -0.77
CA LYS A 915 14.13 -40.44 -0.76
C LYS A 915 13.23 -41.52 -0.13
N ALA A 916 13.81 -42.69 0.31
CA ALA A 916 13.03 -43.71 1.01
C ALA A 916 12.64 -43.16 2.39
N LEU A 917 11.34 -43.09 2.65
CA LEU A 917 10.80 -42.76 3.95
C LEU A 917 10.98 -43.95 4.91
N LEU A 918 11.26 -43.65 6.18
CA LEU A 918 11.24 -44.64 7.23
C LEU A 918 9.82 -45.25 7.32
N PRO A 919 9.67 -46.59 7.56
CA PRO A 919 8.36 -47.17 7.81
C PRO A 919 7.55 -46.52 8.94
N SER A 920 8.24 -45.90 9.90
CA SER A 920 7.62 -45.14 10.98
C SER A 920 7.09 -43.77 10.55
N PHE A 921 7.45 -43.27 9.36
CA PHE A 921 6.99 -41.95 8.90
C PHE A 921 5.48 -41.93 8.69
N ASP A 922 4.94 -42.89 7.96
CA ASP A 922 3.50 -42.97 7.70
C ASP A 922 2.71 -43.17 8.99
N ASP A 923 3.21 -44.00 9.91
CA ASP A 923 2.58 -44.19 11.21
C ASP A 923 2.57 -42.87 12.03
N ASN A 924 3.67 -42.13 12.08
CA ASN A 924 3.76 -40.87 12.81
C ASN A 924 2.91 -39.77 12.18
N TYR A 925 2.90 -39.67 10.84
CA TYR A 925 2.06 -38.73 10.10
C TYR A 925 0.57 -39.01 10.36
N ASN A 926 0.14 -40.26 10.23
CA ASN A 926 -1.25 -40.62 10.45
C ASN A 926 -1.67 -40.48 11.92
N LYS A 927 -0.80 -40.79 12.90
CA LYS A 927 -1.04 -40.48 14.30
C LYS A 927 -1.26 -39.00 14.54
N TRP A 928 -0.41 -38.17 13.97
CA TRP A 928 -0.52 -36.74 14.11
C TRP A 928 -1.83 -36.18 13.51
N LEU A 929 -2.25 -36.71 12.36
CA LEU A 929 -3.55 -36.39 11.78
C LEU A 929 -4.73 -36.82 12.68
N GLU A 930 -4.68 -37.99 13.29
CA GLU A 930 -5.70 -38.44 14.22
C GLU A 930 -5.77 -37.56 15.46
N TYR A 931 -4.63 -37.16 16.02
CA TYR A 931 -4.56 -36.20 17.11
C TYR A 931 -5.15 -34.85 16.71
N MET A 932 -4.84 -34.33 15.51
CA MET A 932 -5.40 -33.11 14.98
C MET A 932 -6.94 -33.18 14.89
N PHE A 933 -7.50 -34.25 14.30
CA PHE A 933 -8.95 -34.43 14.23
C PHE A 933 -9.60 -34.42 15.61
N ILE A 934 -9.05 -35.17 16.55
CA ILE A 934 -9.52 -35.20 17.94
C ILE A 934 -9.49 -33.82 18.56
N SER A 935 -8.40 -33.09 18.38
CA SER A 935 -8.25 -31.75 18.90
C SER A 935 -9.33 -30.79 18.39
N PHE A 936 -9.71 -30.85 17.10
CA PHE A 936 -10.76 -30.00 16.54
C PHE A 936 -12.15 -30.25 17.15
N VAL A 937 -12.42 -31.46 17.66
CA VAL A 937 -13.75 -31.83 18.17
C VAL A 937 -13.81 -31.95 19.69
N ALA A 938 -12.68 -32.17 20.37
CA ALA A 938 -12.63 -32.34 21.83
C ALA A 938 -12.89 -31.07 22.62
N HIS A 939 -12.48 -29.91 22.06
CA HIS A 939 -12.48 -28.62 22.76
C HIS A 939 -13.59 -27.66 22.27
N VAL A 940 -14.73 -28.23 21.83
CA VAL A 940 -15.88 -27.43 21.39
C VAL A 940 -16.72 -27.06 22.59
N ASP A 941 -16.43 -25.88 23.18
CA ASP A 941 -17.28 -25.26 24.19
C ASP A 941 -18.15 -24.16 23.53
N VAL A 942 -19.40 -24.04 24.00
CA VAL A 942 -20.29 -22.94 23.59
C VAL A 942 -20.06 -21.78 24.54
N PRO A 943 -19.39 -20.70 24.11
CA PRO A 943 -19.14 -19.56 24.98
C PRO A 943 -20.46 -18.88 25.38
N GLU A 944 -20.55 -18.38 26.61
CA GLU A 944 -21.60 -17.46 27.01
C GLU A 944 -21.40 -16.12 26.26
N VAL A 945 -22.34 -15.74 25.41
CA VAL A 945 -22.28 -14.54 24.58
C VAL A 945 -23.45 -13.64 24.86
N ASP A 946 -23.26 -12.31 24.83
CA ASP A 946 -24.36 -11.36 24.80
C ASP A 946 -25.19 -11.56 23.50
N PRO A 947 -26.47 -12.02 23.59
CA PRO A 947 -27.27 -12.32 22.39
C PRO A 947 -27.51 -11.09 21.51
N VAL A 948 -27.52 -9.88 22.09
CA VAL A 948 -27.76 -8.62 21.37
C VAL A 948 -26.56 -8.24 20.54
N GLU A 949 -25.37 -8.30 21.13
CA GLU A 949 -24.12 -7.99 20.40
C GLU A 949 -23.80 -9.06 19.35
N ASN A 950 -24.00 -10.33 19.65
CA ASN A 950 -23.81 -11.43 18.71
C ASN A 950 -24.77 -11.31 17.49
N ASN A 951 -26.02 -10.92 17.71
CA ASN A 951 -26.98 -10.67 16.61
C ASN A 951 -26.57 -9.48 15.74
N LYS A 952 -25.95 -8.43 16.31
CA LYS A 952 -25.38 -7.33 15.52
C LYS A 952 -24.26 -7.82 14.60
N VAL A 953 -23.34 -8.63 15.13
CA VAL A 953 -22.27 -9.23 14.32
C VAL A 953 -22.85 -10.10 13.21
N LYS A 954 -23.88 -10.92 13.51
CA LYS A 954 -24.58 -11.72 12.49
C LYS A 954 -25.16 -10.86 11.37
N THR A 955 -25.81 -9.74 11.73
CA THR A 955 -26.37 -8.81 10.75
C THR A 955 -25.27 -8.20 9.86
N LEU A 956 -24.14 -7.82 10.45
CA LEU A 956 -22.98 -7.33 9.70
C LEU A 956 -22.45 -8.39 8.73
N LEU A 957 -22.29 -9.64 9.18
CA LEU A 957 -21.86 -10.75 8.31
C LEU A 957 -22.83 -10.99 7.16
N ASP A 958 -24.15 -10.95 7.41
CA ASP A 958 -25.17 -11.11 6.38
C ASP A 958 -25.13 -9.97 5.33
N ASN A 959 -24.80 -8.74 5.75
CA ASN A 959 -24.65 -7.60 4.86
C ASN A 959 -23.37 -7.66 4.02
N ILE A 960 -22.30 -8.26 4.57
CA ILE A 960 -21.00 -8.41 3.90
C ILE A 960 -21.00 -9.59 2.92
N LYS A 961 -21.97 -10.55 3.04
CA LYS A 961 -21.99 -11.85 2.35
C LYS A 961 -21.33 -11.82 0.99
N VAL A 962 -20.24 -12.60 0.89
CA VAL A 962 -19.64 -12.94 -0.39
C VAL A 962 -20.52 -14.02 -1.01
N ALA A 963 -21.04 -13.78 -2.20
CA ALA A 963 -21.65 -14.86 -2.97
C ALA A 963 -20.55 -15.90 -3.26
N VAL A 964 -20.67 -17.05 -2.66
CA VAL A 964 -19.78 -18.20 -2.88
C VAL A 964 -19.94 -18.68 -4.31
#